data_ef390e1f2836dba66a3677112677d046
#
_entry.id   ef390e1f2836dba66a3677112677d046
#
_cell.length_a   1.000
_cell.length_b   1.000
_cell.length_c   1.000
_cell.angle_alpha   90.00
_cell.angle_beta   90.00
_cell.angle_gamma   90.00
#
_symmetry.space_group_name_H-M   'P 1'
#
loop_
_entity.id
_entity.type
_entity.pdbx_description
1 polymer ?
#
loop_
_entity_poly.entity_id
_entity_poly.type
_entity_poly.pdbx_seq_one_letter_code
_entity_poly.pdbx_strand_id
1 'polypeptide(L)'
;MAHEQQFLDALKSIFIGAKVEGESGYINLMKIKANYFEKGVFPFLMKDIDLICKPFEKDFREELFDKLYDFFQHYFSESGSIYFRNTAQHHNIYEKVYTDDHDVMLFWKTHMLYYVKTDRLFNSMEIEIDSPAKRKFFFDNSGMELKRSNEKRELTYTFKSIKNGIITLTVSYSEKGRKTKIDEIVQAAKDNGMMLDEEMLEKAFAVFQKQSEVDYFINKNAKAFLDEQFDLWLYQYIFKGESEFNELRLKQLQAMKSIATKIIDFIAQFEEELVKIWNKPKFVLNSNYIITLDKITDEALLKEIFKHKGMINQIAEWQELGMVDKKFNLDFVLEKNLLNEPTNPQYRYLPLDTKYFKDLELDILALFDDLDSALDGWLIHSENYQALNTILPKFLGKANCIHIDPPYNTKSSGFLYENNYGHSSWLSMMNDRIVLSKSILAKNGIFTCHIDEYEFERLNILLDMVGFQNAGTMVWDKGQPVTGAYGLATQHEYVIWKTIDNIKIRVKKRNLELIQAQVSKLLKKNDGAILQTIKDYRSWLRNNNDLSPAEKTFDSFEDTGRIYRSDNMSATDKRTDEKFYRPLIHPATHMPCPVPEYGWRYSPNSMDDLLAEQKILFGEDHTTMPRKKTYLDESETSQLPSMYRSGARGKQGLDELGIAFPFAHSIEFYEYILRSAAPEVNDIILDFFAGSGTTAHASINLNRDDGGKRKYILVEIGEQFINAILPRIKKVVFSDNWKAGIAQEGKGISHFAKYFELEQYEDALKKARYEDAPLFAGTQDAYTSYAFLRDLKMLEAVRVDKNDNNVEVNLEKLYDGIDLAETLSYLTGKWIRRITKDTVEFQDGTSANLSAPDWDDVKSLIWW
;
A
#
# COMPACT_ATOMS: atom_id res chain seq x y z
N MET A 1 7.31 -50.17 7.55
CA MET A 1 7.32 -49.96 6.06
C MET A 1 6.09 -49.20 5.55
N ALA A 2 4.86 -49.43 6.02
CA ALA A 2 3.71 -48.67 5.57
C ALA A 2 3.74 -47.20 6.06
N HIS A 3 4.00 -46.98 7.33
CA HIS A 3 4.10 -45.64 7.92
C HIS A 3 5.33 -44.85 7.44
N GLU A 4 6.43 -45.54 7.16
CA GLU A 4 7.63 -44.95 6.59
C GLU A 4 7.36 -44.35 5.22
N GLN A 5 6.77 -45.14 4.30
CA GLN A 5 6.45 -44.64 2.97
C GLN A 5 5.40 -43.50 3.03
N GLN A 6 4.41 -43.64 3.89
CA GLN A 6 3.37 -42.65 4.09
C GLN A 6 3.96 -41.31 4.59
N PHE A 7 4.89 -41.39 5.58
CA PHE A 7 5.57 -40.19 6.08
C PHE A 7 6.43 -39.51 4.99
N LEU A 8 7.22 -40.30 4.26
CA LEU A 8 8.11 -39.78 3.23
C LEU A 8 7.33 -39.14 2.07
N ASP A 9 6.25 -39.81 1.63
CA ASP A 9 5.37 -39.27 0.60
C ASP A 9 4.64 -37.99 1.10
N ALA A 10 4.22 -37.98 2.37
CA ALA A 10 3.62 -36.80 2.98
C ALA A 10 4.65 -35.67 3.14
N LEU A 11 5.85 -35.95 3.65
CA LEU A 11 6.91 -34.95 3.79
C LEU A 11 7.30 -34.36 2.42
N LYS A 12 7.42 -35.21 1.40
CA LYS A 12 7.64 -34.78 0.02
C LYS A 12 6.50 -33.90 -0.49
N SER A 13 5.27 -34.34 -0.32
CA SER A 13 4.05 -33.63 -0.76
C SER A 13 3.90 -32.28 -0.03
N ILE A 14 4.14 -32.27 1.29
CA ILE A 14 4.04 -31.10 2.15
C ILE A 14 5.13 -30.09 1.82
N PHE A 15 6.38 -30.53 1.67
CA PHE A 15 7.50 -29.63 1.41
C PHE A 15 7.51 -29.07 -0.01
N ILE A 16 7.21 -29.92 -0.99
CA ILE A 16 7.21 -29.52 -2.40
C ILE A 16 5.93 -28.77 -2.76
N GLY A 17 4.78 -29.10 -2.14
CA GLY A 17 3.48 -28.62 -2.53
C GLY A 17 2.93 -29.31 -3.79
N ALA A 18 1.91 -28.76 -4.39
CA ALA A 18 1.29 -29.30 -5.59
C ALA A 18 2.25 -29.26 -6.79
N LYS A 19 2.41 -30.36 -7.51
CA LYS A 19 3.19 -30.39 -8.77
C LYS A 19 2.46 -29.56 -9.82
N VAL A 20 3.07 -28.46 -10.24
CA VAL A 20 2.53 -27.57 -11.27
C VAL A 20 3.55 -27.39 -12.37
N GLU A 21 3.09 -27.39 -13.63
CA GLU A 21 3.91 -27.07 -14.80
C GLU A 21 3.57 -25.65 -15.27
N GLY A 22 4.60 -24.84 -15.56
CA GLY A 22 4.47 -23.46 -16.03
C GLY A 22 5.75 -22.65 -15.79
N GLU A 23 5.67 -21.34 -15.94
CA GLU A 23 6.83 -20.42 -15.89
C GLU A 23 6.72 -19.33 -14.81
N SER A 24 5.83 -19.44 -13.81
CA SER A 24 5.81 -18.47 -12.72
C SER A 24 6.99 -18.64 -11.76
N GLY A 25 7.32 -17.59 -11.01
CA GLY A 25 8.33 -17.65 -9.97
C GLY A 25 8.01 -18.70 -8.91
N TYR A 26 6.76 -18.80 -8.54
CA TYR A 26 6.27 -19.82 -7.60
C TYR A 26 6.46 -21.24 -8.12
N ILE A 27 6.14 -21.50 -9.39
CA ILE A 27 6.33 -22.81 -10.02
C ILE A 27 7.81 -23.19 -10.05
N ASN A 28 8.69 -22.22 -10.36
CA ASN A 28 10.11 -22.42 -10.32
C ASN A 28 10.59 -22.77 -8.89
N LEU A 29 10.05 -22.07 -7.88
CA LEU A 29 10.30 -22.37 -6.47
C LEU A 29 9.95 -23.82 -6.12
N MET A 30 8.78 -24.29 -6.57
CA MET A 30 8.35 -25.70 -6.34
C MET A 30 9.29 -26.70 -7.00
N LYS A 31 9.77 -26.42 -8.22
CA LYS A 31 10.77 -27.25 -8.90
C LYS A 31 12.09 -27.28 -8.14
N ILE A 32 12.53 -26.17 -7.60
CA ILE A 32 13.73 -26.07 -6.76
C ILE A 32 13.56 -26.88 -5.48
N LYS A 33 12.42 -26.73 -4.78
CA LYS A 33 12.08 -27.52 -3.59
C LYS A 33 12.13 -29.03 -3.86
N ALA A 34 11.54 -29.46 -4.98
CA ALA A 34 11.53 -30.87 -5.37
C ALA A 34 12.96 -31.41 -5.60
N ASN A 35 13.76 -30.71 -6.38
CA ASN A 35 15.14 -31.12 -6.65
C ASN A 35 15.99 -31.15 -5.38
N TYR A 36 15.86 -30.15 -4.54
CA TYR A 36 16.59 -30.07 -3.27
C TYR A 36 16.22 -31.21 -2.34
N PHE A 37 14.95 -31.51 -2.17
CA PHE A 37 14.48 -32.61 -1.35
C PHE A 37 15.00 -33.98 -1.87
N GLU A 38 14.81 -34.25 -3.17
CA GLU A 38 15.12 -35.54 -3.76
C GLU A 38 16.62 -35.81 -3.83
N LYS A 39 17.42 -34.82 -4.18
CA LYS A 39 18.85 -35.00 -4.42
C LYS A 39 19.74 -34.58 -3.25
N GLY A 40 19.33 -33.57 -2.51
CA GLY A 40 20.12 -32.98 -1.43
C GLY A 40 19.85 -33.60 -0.07
N VAL A 41 18.59 -33.67 0.34
CA VAL A 41 18.24 -33.99 1.74
C VAL A 41 17.84 -35.43 1.94
N PHE A 42 17.00 -35.98 1.08
CA PHE A 42 16.40 -37.29 1.27
C PHE A 42 17.43 -38.45 1.50
N PRO A 43 18.52 -38.56 0.72
CA PRO A 43 19.48 -39.63 0.90
C PRO A 43 20.22 -39.58 2.27
N PHE A 44 20.47 -38.36 2.78
CA PHE A 44 21.13 -38.19 4.08
C PHE A 44 20.15 -38.43 5.23
N LEU A 45 18.92 -37.95 5.11
CA LEU A 45 17.89 -38.16 6.11
C LEU A 45 17.63 -39.67 6.33
N MET A 46 17.52 -40.45 5.26
CA MET A 46 17.30 -41.90 5.36
C MET A 46 18.47 -42.57 6.02
N LYS A 47 19.72 -42.22 5.67
CA LYS A 47 20.92 -42.75 6.30
C LYS A 47 20.99 -42.44 7.80
N ASP A 48 20.63 -41.21 8.17
CA ASP A 48 20.62 -40.81 9.57
C ASP A 48 19.53 -41.52 10.38
N ILE A 49 18.34 -41.68 9.80
CA ILE A 49 17.25 -42.46 10.42
C ILE A 49 17.70 -43.89 10.65
N ASP A 50 18.32 -44.53 9.66
CA ASP A 50 18.84 -45.91 9.78
C ASP A 50 19.89 -46.03 10.90
N LEU A 51 20.79 -45.05 11.01
CA LEU A 51 21.82 -45.02 12.03
C LEU A 51 21.23 -44.82 13.44
N ILE A 52 20.32 -43.85 13.57
CA ILE A 52 19.71 -43.49 14.87
C ILE A 52 18.74 -44.57 15.35
N CYS A 53 18.00 -45.23 14.45
CA CYS A 53 17.08 -46.29 14.80
C CYS A 53 17.76 -47.65 15.05
N LYS A 54 19.01 -47.85 14.62
CA LYS A 54 19.75 -49.11 14.74
C LYS A 54 19.79 -49.75 16.16
N PRO A 55 19.89 -48.96 17.26
CA PRO A 55 19.89 -49.49 18.62
C PRO A 55 18.51 -49.95 19.11
N PHE A 56 17.43 -49.65 18.40
CA PHE A 56 16.07 -49.89 18.86
C PHE A 56 15.39 -51.03 18.06
N GLU A 57 14.29 -51.54 18.61
CA GLU A 57 13.45 -52.54 17.95
C GLU A 57 12.70 -51.95 16.73
N LYS A 58 12.26 -52.81 15.82
CA LYS A 58 11.57 -52.37 14.60
C LYS A 58 10.30 -51.56 14.86
N ASP A 59 9.61 -51.87 15.96
CA ASP A 59 8.37 -51.19 16.35
C ASP A 59 8.61 -49.70 16.65
N PHE A 60 9.77 -49.34 17.20
CA PHE A 60 10.11 -47.94 17.39
C PHE A 60 10.25 -47.17 16.08
N ARG A 61 10.77 -47.81 15.03
CA ARG A 61 10.88 -47.15 13.71
C ARG A 61 9.52 -46.83 13.13
N GLU A 62 8.55 -47.69 13.25
CA GLU A 62 7.16 -47.44 12.81
C GLU A 62 6.50 -46.35 13.66
N GLU A 63 6.67 -46.36 14.96
CA GLU A 63 6.21 -45.30 15.87
C GLU A 63 6.85 -43.95 15.55
N LEU A 64 8.15 -43.92 15.28
CA LEU A 64 8.86 -42.69 14.90
C LEU A 64 8.22 -42.03 13.67
N PHE A 65 8.00 -42.80 12.61
CA PHE A 65 7.42 -42.27 11.39
C PHE A 65 5.96 -41.82 11.57
N ASP A 66 5.16 -42.53 12.32
CA ASP A 66 3.80 -42.19 12.68
C ASP A 66 3.77 -40.84 13.41
N LYS A 67 4.63 -40.66 14.40
CA LYS A 67 4.67 -39.46 15.24
C LYS A 67 5.24 -38.24 14.50
N LEU A 68 6.25 -38.40 13.68
CA LEU A 68 6.75 -37.34 12.81
C LEU A 68 5.71 -36.93 11.76
N TYR A 69 4.97 -37.89 11.20
CA TYR A 69 3.87 -37.59 10.30
C TYR A 69 2.79 -36.75 10.99
N ASP A 70 2.34 -37.19 12.19
CA ASP A 70 1.35 -36.46 12.97
C ASP A 70 1.77 -35.04 13.25
N PHE A 71 3.04 -34.79 13.57
CA PHE A 71 3.54 -33.45 13.83
C PHE A 71 3.57 -32.61 12.54
N PHE A 72 4.33 -33.03 11.54
CA PHE A 72 4.60 -32.18 10.39
C PHE A 72 3.35 -31.89 9.55
N GLN A 73 2.38 -32.79 9.44
CA GLN A 73 1.16 -32.53 8.70
C GLN A 73 0.33 -31.35 9.24
N HIS A 74 0.52 -30.95 10.52
CA HIS A 74 -0.21 -29.84 11.12
C HIS A 74 0.32 -28.46 10.74
N TYR A 75 1.56 -28.36 10.24
CA TYR A 75 2.24 -27.08 10.05
C TYR A 75 2.52 -26.72 8.61
N PHE A 76 2.03 -27.49 7.65
CA PHE A 76 2.21 -27.20 6.24
C PHE A 76 0.89 -27.03 5.53
N SER A 77 0.84 -26.00 4.68
CA SER A 77 -0.28 -25.80 3.77
C SER A 77 -0.14 -26.69 2.52
N GLU A 78 -1.21 -26.82 1.77
CA GLU A 78 -1.19 -27.47 0.45
C GLU A 78 -0.25 -26.76 -0.56
N SER A 79 0.08 -25.51 -0.31
CA SER A 79 1.03 -24.70 -1.09
C SER A 79 2.49 -24.92 -0.70
N GLY A 80 2.78 -25.78 0.29
CA GLY A 80 4.12 -26.01 0.82
C GLY A 80 4.67 -24.89 1.70
N SER A 81 3.82 -23.93 2.12
CA SER A 81 4.20 -22.92 3.11
C SER A 81 4.10 -23.48 4.52
N ILE A 82 4.99 -23.04 5.41
CA ILE A 82 4.93 -23.37 6.84
C ILE A 82 3.79 -22.55 7.44
N TYR A 83 2.73 -23.28 7.77
CA TYR A 83 1.49 -22.65 8.15
C TYR A 83 0.67 -23.55 9.07
N PHE A 84 -0.15 -22.93 9.95
CA PHE A 84 -1.11 -23.70 10.73
C PHE A 84 -2.18 -24.27 9.81
N ARG A 85 -2.21 -25.59 9.67
CA ARG A 85 -3.28 -26.26 8.94
C ARG A 85 -4.58 -26.15 9.74
N ASN A 86 -5.65 -25.82 9.00
CA ASN A 86 -7.00 -25.85 9.52
C ASN A 86 -7.34 -27.25 10.02
N THR A 87 -7.52 -27.44 11.32
CA THR A 87 -8.12 -28.67 11.82
C THR A 87 -9.60 -28.58 11.57
N ALA A 88 -10.29 -29.69 11.26
CA ALA A 88 -11.70 -29.75 10.94
C ALA A 88 -12.63 -29.14 12.02
N GLN A 89 -12.11 -28.84 13.20
CA GLN A 89 -12.81 -28.19 14.30
C GLN A 89 -12.68 -26.64 14.30
N HIS A 90 -11.80 -26.07 13.48
CA HIS A 90 -11.53 -24.64 13.46
C HIS A 90 -11.49 -24.11 12.04
N HIS A 91 -12.66 -23.79 11.47
CA HIS A 91 -12.80 -23.07 10.20
C HIS A 91 -12.22 -21.65 10.24
N ASN A 92 -11.95 -21.13 11.42
CA ASN A 92 -11.25 -19.88 11.63
C ASN A 92 -9.98 -20.19 12.40
N ILE A 93 -8.83 -19.88 11.84
CA ILE A 93 -7.53 -20.10 12.49
C ILE A 93 -7.36 -19.08 13.62
N TYR A 94 -8.05 -19.37 14.66
CA TYR A 94 -7.77 -18.79 15.95
C TYR A 94 -7.25 -19.93 16.82
N GLU A 95 -5.93 -20.11 16.85
CA GLU A 95 -5.38 -20.95 17.89
C GLU A 95 -5.69 -20.29 19.21
N LYS A 96 -6.38 -21.03 20.08
CA LYS A 96 -6.63 -20.61 21.42
C LYS A 96 -5.30 -20.59 22.16
N VAL A 97 -4.68 -19.42 22.26
CA VAL A 97 -3.52 -19.24 23.09
C VAL A 97 -3.99 -19.32 24.53
N TYR A 98 -3.65 -20.38 25.22
CA TYR A 98 -3.87 -20.50 26.64
C TYR A 98 -2.85 -19.60 27.36
N THR A 99 -3.24 -18.38 27.61
CA THR A 99 -2.54 -17.44 28.50
C THR A 99 -3.56 -16.90 29.47
N ASP A 100 -3.14 -16.63 30.70
CA ASP A 100 -3.96 -15.94 31.68
C ASP A 100 -4.12 -14.45 31.40
N ASP A 101 -3.51 -13.98 30.31
CA ASP A 101 -3.59 -12.61 29.86
C ASP A 101 -4.79 -12.45 28.92
N HIS A 102 -5.82 -11.77 29.40
CA HIS A 102 -7.07 -11.54 28.67
C HIS A 102 -6.92 -10.61 27.45
N ASP A 103 -5.78 -9.95 27.30
CA ASP A 103 -5.51 -8.97 26.22
C ASP A 103 -4.77 -9.58 25.03
N VAL A 104 -4.44 -10.87 25.04
CA VAL A 104 -3.75 -11.53 23.93
C VAL A 104 -4.71 -11.76 22.79
N MET A 105 -4.58 -10.95 21.75
CA MET A 105 -5.29 -11.15 20.51
C MET A 105 -4.67 -12.27 19.65
N LEU A 106 -5.53 -12.98 18.97
CA LEU A 106 -5.27 -14.16 18.13
C LEU A 106 -4.36 -13.89 16.89
N PHE A 107 -4.03 -12.66 16.65
CA PHE A 107 -3.09 -12.20 15.63
C PHE A 107 -1.63 -12.63 15.89
N TRP A 108 -1.29 -12.96 17.13
CA TRP A 108 0.09 -13.11 17.60
C TRP A 108 0.95 -14.12 16.82
N LYS A 109 0.38 -15.15 16.23
CA LYS A 109 1.15 -16.14 15.48
C LYS A 109 1.28 -15.83 13.98
N THR A 110 0.36 -15.09 13.41
CA THR A 110 0.40 -14.71 11.98
C THR A 110 1.35 -13.56 11.69
N HIS A 111 1.73 -12.75 12.69
CA HIS A 111 2.75 -11.70 12.53
C HIS A 111 4.15 -12.27 12.20
N MET A 112 4.38 -13.55 12.46
CA MET A 112 5.60 -14.26 12.07
C MET A 112 5.65 -14.64 10.58
N LEU A 113 4.64 -14.27 9.81
CA LEU A 113 4.54 -14.59 8.39
C LEU A 113 4.59 -13.33 7.55
N TYR A 114 5.42 -13.34 6.49
CA TYR A 114 5.24 -12.40 5.39
C TYR A 114 4.12 -12.91 4.50
N TYR A 115 3.16 -12.04 4.21
CA TYR A 115 2.15 -12.30 3.21
C TYR A 115 2.69 -11.90 1.84
N VAL A 116 2.78 -12.88 0.93
CA VAL A 116 3.26 -12.68 -0.44
C VAL A 116 2.07 -12.77 -1.39
N LYS A 117 1.73 -11.62 -1.99
CA LYS A 117 0.75 -11.58 -3.05
C LYS A 117 1.41 -11.98 -4.36
N THR A 118 0.92 -13.04 -4.99
CA THR A 118 1.32 -13.38 -6.34
C THR A 118 0.40 -12.68 -7.33
N ASP A 119 0.96 -12.19 -8.44
CA ASP A 119 0.14 -11.73 -9.55
C ASP A 119 -0.67 -12.90 -10.08
N ARG A 120 -1.99 -12.71 -10.20
CA ARG A 120 -2.89 -13.68 -10.78
C ARG A 120 -2.70 -13.76 -12.28
N LEU A 121 -1.69 -14.41 -12.69
CA LEU A 121 -1.56 -14.84 -14.05
C LEU A 121 -2.17 -16.23 -14.13
N PHE A 122 -3.43 -16.31 -14.56
CA PHE A 122 -3.94 -17.55 -15.09
C PHE A 122 -3.09 -17.90 -16.32
N ASN A 123 -2.04 -18.67 -16.11
CA ASN A 123 -1.25 -19.18 -17.22
C ASN A 123 -1.88 -20.50 -17.70
N SER A 124 -1.83 -20.73 -19.01
CA SER A 124 -2.18 -22.04 -19.54
C SER A 124 -1.28 -23.09 -18.89
N MET A 125 -1.84 -24.15 -18.33
CA MET A 125 -1.07 -25.13 -17.58
C MET A 125 -1.59 -26.55 -17.76
N GLU A 126 -0.69 -27.53 -17.66
CA GLU A 126 -1.00 -28.93 -17.60
C GLU A 126 -1.13 -29.41 -16.15
N ILE A 127 -2.18 -30.15 -15.84
CA ILE A 127 -2.47 -30.73 -14.53
C ILE A 127 -2.65 -32.23 -14.69
N GLU A 128 -1.94 -33.02 -13.88
CA GLU A 128 -2.13 -34.45 -13.79
C GLU A 128 -2.98 -34.79 -12.55
N ILE A 129 -4.10 -35.47 -12.72
CA ILE A 129 -4.95 -35.94 -11.63
C ILE A 129 -4.62 -37.40 -11.37
N ASP A 130 -4.13 -37.70 -10.17
CA ASP A 130 -3.92 -39.05 -9.67
C ASP A 130 -5.27 -39.71 -9.36
N SER A 131 -5.72 -40.52 -10.27
CA SER A 131 -6.83 -41.46 -10.12
C SER A 131 -6.37 -42.81 -10.65
N PRO A 132 -7.14 -43.92 -10.49
CA PRO A 132 -6.74 -45.23 -11.01
C PRO A 132 -6.35 -45.25 -12.49
N ALA A 133 -6.82 -44.24 -13.24
CA ALA A 133 -6.41 -44.00 -14.62
C ALA A 133 -5.83 -42.58 -14.71
N LYS A 134 -4.55 -42.40 -14.39
CA LYS A 134 -3.85 -41.09 -14.49
C LYS A 134 -4.33 -40.32 -15.71
N ARG A 135 -4.87 -39.10 -15.52
CA ARG A 135 -5.39 -38.25 -16.59
C ARG A 135 -4.69 -36.89 -16.54
N LYS A 136 -4.35 -36.38 -17.73
CA LYS A 136 -3.73 -35.08 -17.93
C LYS A 136 -4.70 -34.11 -18.54
N PHE A 137 -4.83 -32.92 -17.93
CA PHE A 137 -5.65 -31.81 -18.37
C PHE A 137 -4.76 -30.63 -18.70
N PHE A 138 -4.97 -30.02 -19.84
CA PHE A 138 -4.34 -28.76 -20.20
C PHE A 138 -5.40 -27.65 -20.17
N PHE A 139 -5.22 -26.70 -19.31
CA PHE A 139 -6.08 -25.53 -19.20
C PHE A 139 -5.51 -24.40 -20.06
N ASP A 140 -6.22 -24.07 -21.14
CA ASP A 140 -5.81 -23.04 -22.08
C ASP A 140 -6.56 -21.75 -21.80
N ASN A 141 -5.82 -20.73 -21.35
CA ASN A 141 -6.35 -19.41 -21.07
C ASN A 141 -5.90 -18.35 -22.09
N SER A 142 -5.30 -18.75 -23.19
CA SER A 142 -4.74 -17.84 -24.22
C SER A 142 -5.75 -16.86 -24.83
N GLY A 143 -7.06 -17.14 -24.70
CA GLY A 143 -8.15 -16.26 -25.13
C GLY A 143 -8.90 -15.59 -24.01
N MET A 144 -8.37 -15.61 -22.80
CA MET A 144 -9.05 -15.08 -21.62
C MET A 144 -8.89 -13.57 -21.54
N GLU A 145 -10.01 -12.84 -21.58
CA GLU A 145 -10.00 -11.40 -21.32
C GLU A 145 -9.64 -11.11 -19.85
N LEU A 146 -8.85 -10.06 -19.62
CA LEU A 146 -8.52 -9.61 -18.27
C LEU A 146 -9.81 -9.23 -17.52
N LYS A 147 -10.01 -9.85 -16.37
CA LYS A 147 -11.15 -9.56 -15.50
C LYS A 147 -10.92 -8.22 -14.83
N ARG A 148 -11.88 -7.32 -14.87
CA ARG A 148 -11.90 -6.15 -14.00
C ARG A 148 -11.98 -6.62 -12.55
N SER A 149 -11.19 -6.06 -11.66
CA SER A 149 -11.00 -6.51 -10.27
C SER A 149 -12.27 -6.72 -9.44
N ASN A 150 -13.41 -6.23 -9.88
CA ASN A 150 -14.70 -6.30 -9.20
C ASN A 150 -15.82 -6.98 -10.01
N GLU A 151 -15.49 -7.63 -11.09
CA GLU A 151 -16.50 -8.40 -11.82
C GLU A 151 -16.73 -9.73 -11.13
N LYS A 152 -17.97 -9.96 -10.68
CA LYS A 152 -18.42 -11.26 -10.18
C LYS A 152 -18.62 -12.25 -11.35
N ARG A 153 -17.53 -12.59 -12.02
CA ARG A 153 -17.52 -13.62 -13.04
C ARG A 153 -16.80 -14.84 -12.49
N GLU A 154 -17.46 -15.98 -12.50
CA GLU A 154 -16.84 -17.27 -12.17
C GLU A 154 -16.05 -17.77 -13.39
N LEU A 155 -15.05 -18.62 -13.15
CA LEU A 155 -14.37 -19.32 -14.23
C LEU A 155 -15.31 -20.32 -14.86
N THR A 156 -15.30 -20.39 -16.17
CA THR A 156 -16.01 -21.41 -16.96
C THR A 156 -15.02 -22.14 -17.83
N TYR A 157 -15.26 -23.43 -17.94
CA TYR A 157 -14.41 -24.34 -18.69
C TYR A 157 -15.23 -24.92 -19.86
N THR A 158 -14.60 -24.99 -21.05
CA THR A 158 -15.21 -25.60 -22.23
C THR A 158 -14.21 -26.58 -22.86
N PHE A 159 -14.70 -27.70 -23.36
CA PHE A 159 -13.88 -28.68 -24.03
C PHE A 159 -13.29 -28.08 -25.34
N LYS A 160 -12.00 -28.24 -25.56
CA LYS A 160 -11.32 -27.78 -26.78
C LYS A 160 -10.85 -28.94 -27.65
N SER A 161 -10.08 -29.90 -27.10
CA SER A 161 -9.56 -31.05 -27.88
C SER A 161 -8.94 -32.10 -26.95
N ILE A 162 -8.71 -33.30 -27.52
CA ILE A 162 -7.84 -34.33 -26.92
C ILE A 162 -6.68 -34.56 -27.87
N LYS A 163 -5.45 -34.42 -27.41
CA LYS A 163 -4.23 -34.73 -28.17
C LYS A 163 -3.24 -35.45 -27.28
N ASN A 164 -2.68 -36.53 -27.75
CA ASN A 164 -1.67 -37.35 -27.04
C ASN A 164 -2.13 -37.79 -25.64
N GLY A 165 -3.41 -37.99 -25.40
CA GLY A 165 -3.96 -38.36 -24.11
C GLY A 165 -4.18 -37.18 -23.14
N ILE A 166 -3.88 -35.94 -23.57
CA ILE A 166 -4.10 -34.70 -22.79
C ILE A 166 -5.42 -34.08 -23.22
N ILE A 167 -6.28 -33.83 -22.25
CA ILE A 167 -7.57 -33.15 -22.43
C ILE A 167 -7.36 -31.65 -22.33
N THR A 168 -7.58 -30.93 -23.41
CA THR A 168 -7.46 -29.47 -23.43
C THR A 168 -8.82 -28.82 -23.16
N LEU A 169 -8.87 -27.97 -22.17
CA LEU A 169 -10.03 -27.19 -21.77
C LEU A 169 -9.70 -25.71 -21.96
N THR A 170 -10.59 -24.97 -22.62
CA THR A 170 -10.47 -23.51 -22.70
C THR A 170 -11.07 -22.90 -21.42
N VAL A 171 -10.32 -22.00 -20.83
CA VAL A 171 -10.71 -21.22 -19.65
C VAL A 171 -11.21 -19.85 -20.07
N SER A 172 -12.35 -19.43 -19.54
CA SER A 172 -12.90 -18.11 -19.76
C SER A 172 -13.68 -17.62 -18.54
N TYR A 173 -13.96 -16.32 -18.48
CA TYR A 173 -14.87 -15.81 -17.46
C TYR A 173 -16.31 -15.96 -17.91
N SER A 174 -17.19 -16.37 -16.97
CA SER A 174 -18.61 -16.53 -17.25
C SER A 174 -19.25 -15.21 -17.68
N GLU A 175 -20.07 -15.23 -18.70
CA GLU A 175 -21.11 -14.22 -18.83
C GLU A 175 -22.09 -14.35 -17.66
N LYS A 176 -22.68 -13.23 -17.23
CA LYS A 176 -23.55 -13.16 -16.04
C LYS A 176 -24.50 -14.34 -15.91
N GLY A 177 -24.25 -15.22 -14.93
CA GLY A 177 -25.13 -16.38 -14.62
C GLY A 177 -24.84 -17.68 -15.36
N ARG A 178 -23.84 -17.77 -16.25
CA ARG A 178 -23.47 -19.04 -16.90
C ARG A 178 -22.47 -19.81 -16.03
N LYS A 179 -22.80 -21.08 -15.74
CA LYS A 179 -21.88 -22.03 -15.08
C LYS A 179 -21.25 -22.96 -16.11
N THR A 180 -20.14 -23.59 -15.75
CA THR A 180 -19.53 -24.67 -16.53
C THR A 180 -20.54 -25.79 -16.73
N LYS A 181 -20.68 -26.20 -17.95
CA LYS A 181 -21.55 -27.33 -18.30
C LYS A 181 -20.74 -28.62 -18.36
N ILE A 182 -20.63 -29.28 -17.23
CA ILE A 182 -19.80 -30.47 -17.05
C ILE A 182 -20.26 -31.58 -18.01
N ASP A 183 -21.56 -31.77 -18.15
CA ASP A 183 -22.16 -32.79 -19.05
C ASP A 183 -21.69 -32.66 -20.51
N GLU A 184 -21.58 -31.40 -21.01
CA GLU A 184 -21.11 -31.12 -22.37
C GLU A 184 -19.61 -31.48 -22.51
N ILE A 185 -18.80 -31.29 -21.49
CA ILE A 185 -17.38 -31.66 -21.49
C ILE A 185 -17.21 -33.16 -21.46
N VAL A 186 -17.97 -33.87 -20.61
CA VAL A 186 -17.99 -35.34 -20.50
C VAL A 186 -18.42 -35.96 -21.83
N GLN A 187 -19.50 -35.46 -22.43
CA GLN A 187 -19.97 -35.95 -23.70
C GLN A 187 -18.96 -35.71 -24.83
N ALA A 188 -18.39 -34.52 -24.92
CA ALA A 188 -17.38 -34.20 -25.92
C ALA A 188 -16.10 -35.06 -25.77
N ALA A 189 -15.68 -35.35 -24.55
CA ALA A 189 -14.58 -36.28 -24.31
C ALA A 189 -14.91 -37.70 -24.75
N LYS A 190 -16.12 -38.17 -24.46
CA LYS A 190 -16.62 -39.50 -24.90
C LYS A 190 -16.69 -39.65 -26.42
N ASP A 191 -17.14 -38.60 -27.10
CA ASP A 191 -17.19 -38.53 -28.56
C ASP A 191 -15.80 -38.59 -29.21
N ASN A 192 -14.78 -38.17 -28.45
CA ASN A 192 -13.38 -38.28 -28.83
C ASN A 192 -12.66 -39.52 -28.25
N GLY A 193 -13.45 -40.53 -27.83
CA GLY A 193 -12.95 -41.84 -27.40
C GLY A 193 -12.39 -41.91 -25.98
N MET A 194 -12.64 -40.90 -25.12
CA MET A 194 -12.13 -40.84 -23.76
C MET A 194 -13.28 -40.76 -22.75
N MET A 195 -13.31 -41.72 -21.81
CA MET A 195 -14.26 -41.70 -20.71
C MET A 195 -13.72 -40.76 -19.59
N LEU A 196 -14.54 -39.81 -19.18
CA LEU A 196 -14.29 -38.88 -18.08
C LEU A 196 -15.36 -39.06 -17.02
N ASP A 197 -14.95 -38.91 -15.77
CA ASP A 197 -15.82 -38.86 -14.60
C ASP A 197 -16.01 -37.41 -14.20
N GLU A 198 -17.21 -37.02 -13.80
CA GLU A 198 -17.53 -35.65 -13.31
C GLU A 198 -16.69 -35.29 -12.09
N GLU A 199 -16.50 -36.21 -11.14
CA GLU A 199 -15.69 -36.01 -9.96
C GLU A 199 -14.21 -35.67 -10.31
N MET A 200 -13.69 -36.33 -11.35
CA MET A 200 -12.32 -36.06 -11.85
C MET A 200 -12.21 -34.66 -12.48
N LEU A 201 -13.21 -34.21 -13.22
CA LEU A 201 -13.26 -32.87 -13.79
C LEU A 201 -13.38 -31.82 -12.71
N GLU A 202 -14.23 -32.01 -11.70
CA GLU A 202 -14.35 -31.09 -10.56
C GLU A 202 -13.06 -30.99 -9.78
N LYS A 203 -12.36 -32.10 -9.57
CA LYS A 203 -11.02 -32.12 -8.98
C LYS A 203 -10.00 -31.33 -9.83
N ALA A 204 -10.00 -31.52 -11.15
CA ALA A 204 -9.13 -30.80 -12.06
C ALA A 204 -9.42 -29.29 -12.04
N PHE A 205 -10.68 -28.89 -12.03
CA PHE A 205 -11.08 -27.48 -11.91
C PHE A 205 -10.65 -26.89 -10.57
N ALA A 206 -10.87 -27.61 -9.47
CA ALA A 206 -10.47 -27.17 -8.15
C ALA A 206 -8.93 -27.00 -8.04
N VAL A 207 -8.18 -27.94 -8.59
CA VAL A 207 -6.71 -27.85 -8.63
C VAL A 207 -6.26 -26.66 -9.49
N PHE A 208 -6.85 -26.47 -10.68
CA PHE A 208 -6.54 -25.32 -11.52
C PHE A 208 -6.85 -23.99 -10.83
N GLN A 209 -8.01 -23.86 -10.20
CA GLN A 209 -8.40 -22.66 -9.46
C GLN A 209 -7.44 -22.40 -8.29
N LYS A 210 -7.14 -23.41 -7.48
CA LYS A 210 -6.22 -23.29 -6.35
C LYS A 210 -4.80 -22.87 -6.78
N GLN A 211 -4.32 -23.40 -7.88
CA GLN A 211 -2.97 -23.09 -8.39
C GLN A 211 -2.87 -21.72 -9.03
N SER A 212 -3.97 -21.20 -9.54
CA SER A 212 -4.05 -19.86 -10.13
C SER A 212 -4.32 -18.76 -9.09
N GLU A 213 -4.68 -19.14 -7.87
CA GLU A 213 -5.03 -18.25 -6.76
C GLU A 213 -4.04 -18.37 -5.59
N VAL A 214 -2.77 -18.52 -5.85
CA VAL A 214 -1.79 -18.77 -4.78
C VAL A 214 -1.28 -17.47 -4.18
N ASP A 215 -1.92 -17.07 -3.07
CA ASP A 215 -1.25 -16.27 -2.07
C ASP A 215 -0.45 -17.24 -1.18
N TYR A 216 0.82 -16.96 -0.95
CA TYR A 216 1.61 -17.78 -0.05
C TYR A 216 2.26 -16.97 1.06
N PHE A 217 2.70 -17.67 2.09
CA PHE A 217 3.33 -17.08 3.24
C PHE A 217 4.77 -17.52 3.33
N ILE A 218 5.64 -16.63 3.80
CA ILE A 218 7.02 -16.94 4.15
C ILE A 218 7.16 -16.78 5.66
N ASN A 219 7.65 -17.81 6.35
CA ASN A 219 7.87 -17.74 7.79
C ASN A 219 9.15 -16.95 8.08
N LYS A 220 9.03 -15.87 8.88
CA LYS A 220 10.14 -14.98 9.24
C LYS A 220 11.24 -15.67 10.02
N ASN A 221 10.90 -16.71 10.80
CA ASN A 221 11.84 -17.53 11.56
C ASN A 221 11.28 -18.93 11.74
N ALA A 222 11.34 -19.71 10.67
CA ALA A 222 10.76 -21.04 10.62
C ALA A 222 11.39 -22.00 11.65
N LYS A 223 12.71 -21.86 11.89
CA LYS A 223 13.43 -22.71 12.86
C LYS A 223 12.89 -22.52 14.27
N ALA A 224 12.90 -21.30 14.77
CA ALA A 224 12.42 -21.01 16.13
C ALA A 224 10.95 -21.44 16.30
N PHE A 225 10.14 -21.18 15.29
CA PHE A 225 8.73 -21.54 15.29
C PHE A 225 8.51 -23.06 15.35
N LEU A 226 9.15 -23.83 14.47
CA LEU A 226 8.97 -25.28 14.41
C LEU A 226 9.61 -25.98 15.60
N ASP A 227 10.75 -25.51 16.10
CA ASP A 227 11.40 -26.06 17.31
C ASP A 227 10.49 -25.87 18.54
N GLU A 228 9.93 -24.69 18.74
CA GLU A 228 8.98 -24.42 19.83
C GLU A 228 7.74 -25.31 19.74
N GLN A 229 7.14 -25.39 18.56
CA GLN A 229 5.96 -26.21 18.35
C GLN A 229 6.25 -27.71 18.55
N PHE A 230 7.42 -28.18 18.10
CA PHE A 230 7.81 -29.57 18.29
C PHE A 230 8.04 -29.91 19.77
N ASP A 231 8.68 -29.03 20.52
CA ASP A 231 8.91 -29.23 21.94
C ASP A 231 7.56 -29.23 22.72
N LEU A 232 6.62 -28.36 22.39
CA LEU A 232 5.26 -28.36 22.95
C LEU A 232 4.49 -29.64 22.60
N TRP A 233 4.57 -30.07 21.34
CA TRP A 233 3.94 -31.31 20.89
C TRP A 233 4.55 -32.54 21.56
N LEU A 234 5.89 -32.60 21.64
CA LEU A 234 6.62 -33.69 22.30
C LEU A 234 6.26 -33.79 23.78
N TYR A 235 6.15 -32.62 24.44
CA TYR A 235 5.71 -32.54 25.84
C TYR A 235 4.30 -33.08 26.01
N GLN A 236 3.36 -32.70 25.18
CA GLN A 236 1.98 -33.23 25.20
C GLN A 236 1.96 -34.74 24.91
N TYR A 237 2.76 -35.21 23.98
CA TYR A 237 2.89 -36.63 23.66
C TYR A 237 3.38 -37.45 24.85
N ILE A 238 4.41 -36.96 25.57
CA ILE A 238 4.96 -37.60 26.76
C ILE A 238 3.90 -37.76 27.86
N PHE A 239 3.09 -36.72 28.09
CA PHE A 239 2.12 -36.71 29.19
C PHE A 239 0.74 -37.29 28.83
N LYS A 240 0.43 -37.54 27.58
CA LYS A 240 -0.82 -38.19 27.14
C LYS A 240 -0.71 -39.72 27.10
N GLY A 241 0.47 -40.29 27.16
CA GLY A 241 0.70 -41.74 27.06
C GLY A 241 0.79 -42.40 28.44
N GLU A 242 0.22 -43.58 28.60
CA GLU A 242 0.40 -44.49 29.74
C GLU A 242 1.78 -45.14 29.76
N SER A 243 2.80 -44.58 29.11
CA SER A 243 4.11 -45.20 28.98
C SER A 243 4.96 -45.00 30.24
N GLU A 244 5.53 -46.06 30.73
CA GLU A 244 6.52 -46.04 31.79
C GLU A 244 7.74 -45.20 31.36
N PHE A 245 8.17 -44.26 32.18
CA PHE A 245 9.39 -43.47 31.98
C PHE A 245 10.62 -44.33 32.33
N ASN A 246 11.01 -45.18 31.42
CA ASN A 246 12.24 -45.96 31.55
C ASN A 246 13.37 -45.35 30.69
N GLU A 247 14.60 -45.76 30.92
CA GLU A 247 15.78 -45.26 30.19
C GLU A 247 15.71 -45.49 28.69
N LEU A 248 15.10 -46.60 28.25
CA LEU A 248 14.90 -46.91 26.83
C LEU A 248 13.96 -45.91 26.20
N ARG A 249 12.87 -45.58 26.87
CA ARG A 249 11.88 -44.58 26.37
C ARG A 249 12.51 -43.21 26.25
N LEU A 250 13.30 -42.77 27.21
CA LEU A 250 14.02 -41.50 27.13
C LEU A 250 14.98 -41.45 25.93
N LYS A 251 15.71 -42.54 25.64
CA LYS A 251 16.57 -42.65 24.46
C LYS A 251 15.77 -42.61 23.15
N GLN A 252 14.59 -43.21 23.10
CA GLN A 252 13.68 -43.16 21.95
C GLN A 252 13.17 -41.74 21.70
N LEU A 253 12.76 -41.00 22.74
CA LEU A 253 12.32 -39.61 22.64
C LEU A 253 13.46 -38.67 22.18
N GLN A 254 14.68 -38.88 22.67
CA GLN A 254 15.87 -38.18 22.22
C GLN A 254 16.18 -38.44 20.74
N ALA A 255 16.04 -39.69 20.30
CA ALA A 255 16.21 -40.08 18.92
C ALA A 255 15.15 -39.41 18.02
N MET A 256 13.88 -39.41 18.45
CA MET A 256 12.80 -38.73 17.76
C MET A 256 13.07 -37.22 17.65
N LYS A 257 13.45 -36.55 18.74
CA LYS A 257 13.81 -35.14 18.74
C LYS A 257 14.98 -34.84 17.81
N SER A 258 16.02 -35.69 17.83
CA SER A 258 17.19 -35.52 16.95
C SER A 258 16.80 -35.55 15.46
N ILE A 259 15.92 -36.47 15.04
CA ILE A 259 15.47 -36.58 13.65
C ILE A 259 14.55 -35.40 13.30
N ALA A 260 13.62 -35.05 14.18
CA ALA A 260 12.74 -33.90 13.98
C ALA A 260 13.53 -32.59 13.79
N THR A 261 14.55 -32.36 14.65
CA THR A 261 15.43 -31.17 14.53
C THR A 261 16.16 -31.14 13.19
N LYS A 262 16.65 -32.26 12.67
CA LYS A 262 17.29 -32.32 11.35
C LYS A 262 16.32 -31.95 10.22
N ILE A 263 15.07 -32.42 10.31
CA ILE A 263 14.01 -32.06 9.34
C ILE A 263 13.68 -30.58 9.44
N ILE A 264 13.57 -30.05 10.65
CA ILE A 264 13.33 -28.63 10.90
C ILE A 264 14.48 -27.78 10.35
N ASP A 265 15.72 -28.19 10.55
CA ASP A 265 16.90 -27.44 10.07
C ASP A 265 16.88 -27.26 8.55
N PHE A 266 16.62 -28.30 7.78
CA PHE A 266 16.60 -28.15 6.32
C PHE A 266 15.40 -27.34 5.82
N ILE A 267 14.24 -27.47 6.47
CA ILE A 267 13.04 -26.70 6.10
C ILE A 267 13.27 -25.22 6.41
N ALA A 268 13.78 -24.93 7.60
CA ALA A 268 14.04 -23.57 8.05
C ALA A 268 15.07 -22.87 7.18
N GLN A 269 16.12 -23.54 6.79
CA GLN A 269 17.14 -22.97 5.90
C GLN A 269 16.54 -22.51 4.56
N PHE A 270 15.62 -23.31 4.02
CA PHE A 270 14.95 -22.94 2.79
C PHE A 270 14.07 -21.68 2.97
N GLU A 271 13.31 -21.60 4.06
CA GLU A 271 12.51 -20.40 4.37
C GLU A 271 13.38 -19.15 4.61
N GLU A 272 14.53 -19.30 5.27
CA GLU A 272 15.49 -18.20 5.48
C GLU A 272 15.99 -17.60 4.17
N GLU A 273 16.24 -18.42 3.14
CA GLU A 273 16.60 -17.92 1.81
C GLU A 273 15.45 -17.13 1.16
N LEU A 274 14.22 -17.59 1.33
CA LEU A 274 13.05 -16.83 0.85
C LEU A 274 12.90 -15.50 1.59
N VAL A 275 13.16 -15.46 2.90
CA VAL A 275 13.16 -14.23 3.69
C VAL A 275 14.23 -13.26 3.20
N LYS A 276 15.43 -13.73 2.88
CA LYS A 276 16.50 -12.88 2.33
C LYS A 276 16.10 -12.28 0.99
N ILE A 277 15.55 -13.07 0.06
CA ILE A 277 15.07 -12.57 -1.24
C ILE A 277 13.92 -11.58 -1.06
N TRP A 278 13.01 -11.84 -0.13
CA TRP A 278 11.88 -10.96 0.16
C TRP A 278 12.35 -9.60 0.67
N ASN A 279 13.29 -9.59 1.59
CA ASN A 279 13.76 -8.38 2.27
C ASN A 279 14.88 -7.63 1.56
N LYS A 280 15.49 -8.21 0.50
CA LYS A 280 16.53 -7.48 -0.22
C LYS A 280 15.94 -6.20 -0.86
N PRO A 281 16.68 -5.08 -0.89
CA PRO A 281 16.32 -3.92 -1.68
C PRO A 281 16.12 -4.29 -3.14
N LYS A 282 15.24 -3.57 -3.84
CA LYS A 282 14.88 -3.87 -5.23
C LYS A 282 15.57 -2.90 -6.19
N PHE A 283 15.91 -3.41 -7.39
CA PHE A 283 16.33 -2.53 -8.47
C PHE A 283 15.18 -1.63 -8.92
N VAL A 284 15.52 -0.39 -9.20
CA VAL A 284 14.64 0.55 -9.89
C VAL A 284 14.76 0.31 -11.39
N LEU A 285 13.64 0.13 -12.06
CA LEU A 285 13.56 -0.21 -13.47
C LEU A 285 12.72 0.83 -14.22
N ASN A 286 13.05 1.06 -15.47
CA ASN A 286 12.22 1.81 -16.42
C ASN A 286 11.75 3.19 -15.92
N SER A 287 12.64 3.94 -15.28
CA SER A 287 12.32 5.28 -14.80
C SER A 287 11.99 6.24 -15.94
N ASN A 288 10.94 7.03 -15.75
CA ASN A 288 10.53 8.08 -16.67
C ASN A 288 9.99 9.28 -15.89
N TYR A 289 9.82 10.40 -16.57
CA TYR A 289 9.35 11.64 -15.95
C TYR A 289 8.16 12.22 -16.71
N ILE A 290 7.25 12.82 -15.95
CA ILE A 290 6.15 13.65 -16.46
C ILE A 290 6.49 15.08 -16.11
N ILE A 291 6.71 15.92 -17.12
CA ILE A 291 7.18 17.30 -16.97
C ILE A 291 6.23 18.22 -17.76
N THR A 292 5.68 19.24 -17.13
CA THR A 292 4.90 20.24 -17.86
C THR A 292 5.82 21.15 -18.69
N LEU A 293 5.35 21.57 -19.86
CA LEU A 293 6.16 22.33 -20.83
C LEU A 293 6.75 23.64 -20.28
N ASP A 294 6.08 24.26 -19.30
CA ASP A 294 6.57 25.49 -18.66
C ASP A 294 7.86 25.30 -17.85
N LYS A 295 8.19 24.06 -17.48
CA LYS A 295 9.45 23.71 -16.79
C LYS A 295 10.62 23.50 -17.75
N ILE A 296 10.37 23.40 -19.05
CA ILE A 296 11.41 23.32 -20.08
C ILE A 296 11.77 24.74 -20.50
N THR A 297 12.71 25.32 -19.77
CA THR A 297 13.06 26.75 -19.90
C THR A 297 14.01 27.04 -21.05
N ASP A 298 14.70 26.02 -21.60
CA ASP A 298 15.57 26.18 -22.76
C ASP A 298 14.79 26.08 -24.06
N GLU A 299 14.67 27.21 -24.78
CA GLU A 299 13.97 27.25 -26.06
C GLU A 299 14.60 26.38 -27.16
N ALA A 300 15.92 26.17 -27.13
CA ALA A 300 16.61 25.34 -28.12
C ALA A 300 16.24 23.87 -27.88
N LEU A 301 16.32 23.39 -26.65
CA LEU A 301 15.93 22.05 -26.25
C LEU A 301 14.41 21.83 -26.53
N LEU A 302 13.55 22.80 -26.22
CA LEU A 302 12.12 22.67 -26.50
C LEU A 302 11.84 22.49 -28.00
N LYS A 303 12.56 23.21 -28.85
CA LYS A 303 12.46 23.07 -30.33
C LYS A 303 13.01 21.72 -30.83
N GLU A 304 14.03 21.19 -30.17
CA GLU A 304 14.58 19.88 -30.45
C GLU A 304 13.58 18.76 -30.07
N ILE A 305 12.99 18.83 -28.89
CA ILE A 305 11.91 17.94 -28.44
C ILE A 305 10.74 17.94 -29.42
N PHE A 306 10.33 19.12 -29.90
CA PHE A 306 9.20 19.22 -30.85
C PHE A 306 9.51 18.64 -32.24
N LYS A 307 10.76 18.58 -32.63
CA LYS A 307 11.20 17.93 -33.87
C LYS A 307 11.49 16.45 -33.72
N HIS A 308 11.58 15.96 -32.48
CA HIS A 308 11.92 14.59 -32.20
C HIS A 308 10.83 13.62 -32.68
N LYS A 309 11.22 12.44 -33.15
CA LYS A 309 10.30 11.38 -33.64
C LYS A 309 9.26 10.95 -32.59
N GLY A 310 9.64 10.97 -31.31
CA GLY A 310 8.77 10.63 -30.16
C GLY A 310 7.57 11.56 -30.00
N MET A 311 7.64 12.78 -30.55
CA MET A 311 6.55 13.75 -30.46
C MET A 311 5.25 13.26 -31.14
N ILE A 312 5.35 12.41 -32.15
CA ILE A 312 4.19 11.78 -32.78
C ILE A 312 3.38 10.99 -31.74
N ASN A 313 4.05 10.18 -30.94
CA ASN A 313 3.42 9.38 -29.89
C ASN A 313 2.93 10.25 -28.73
N GLN A 314 3.68 11.32 -28.40
CA GLN A 314 3.27 12.26 -27.35
C GLN A 314 2.00 13.01 -27.73
N ILE A 315 1.87 13.47 -28.98
CA ILE A 315 0.64 14.12 -29.46
C ILE A 315 -0.53 13.13 -29.48
N ALA A 316 -0.29 11.89 -29.89
CA ALA A 316 -1.30 10.84 -29.86
C ALA A 316 -1.80 10.60 -28.41
N GLU A 317 -0.89 10.55 -27.43
CA GLU A 317 -1.26 10.44 -26.01
C GLU A 317 -2.07 11.65 -25.53
N TRP A 318 -1.69 12.88 -25.87
CA TRP A 318 -2.47 14.08 -25.50
C TRP A 318 -3.87 14.07 -26.11
N GLN A 319 -4.00 13.59 -27.36
CA GLN A 319 -5.30 13.45 -28.03
C GLN A 319 -6.16 12.35 -27.39
N GLU A 320 -5.57 11.20 -27.07
CA GLU A 320 -6.25 10.10 -26.39
C GLU A 320 -6.73 10.52 -24.99
N LEU A 321 -5.90 11.27 -24.26
CA LEU A 321 -6.25 11.82 -22.98
C LEU A 321 -7.23 13.01 -23.04
N GLY A 322 -7.59 13.48 -24.24
CA GLY A 322 -8.54 14.57 -24.40
C GLY A 322 -8.03 15.96 -24.00
N MET A 323 -6.70 16.14 -23.97
CA MET A 323 -6.07 17.42 -23.66
C MET A 323 -6.06 18.37 -24.86
N VAL A 324 -5.92 17.79 -26.03
CA VAL A 324 -5.92 18.52 -27.33
C VAL A 324 -6.83 17.80 -28.32
N ASP A 325 -7.33 18.53 -29.29
CA ASP A 325 -8.18 17.97 -30.34
C ASP A 325 -7.37 17.38 -31.50
N LYS A 326 -8.06 16.76 -32.48
CA LYS A 326 -7.43 16.18 -33.68
C LYS A 326 -6.82 17.19 -34.62
N LYS A 327 -7.10 18.49 -34.46
CA LYS A 327 -6.58 19.58 -35.29
C LYS A 327 -5.38 20.25 -34.63
N PHE A 328 -4.98 19.79 -33.45
CA PHE A 328 -3.87 20.35 -32.71
C PHE A 328 -2.58 20.33 -33.53
N ASN A 329 -1.89 21.48 -33.53
CA ASN A 329 -0.57 21.65 -34.13
C ASN A 329 0.40 22.22 -33.09
N LEU A 330 1.63 21.74 -33.08
CA LEU A 330 2.70 22.23 -32.18
C LEU A 330 3.00 23.72 -32.36
N ASP A 331 2.77 24.27 -33.53
CA ASP A 331 2.93 25.72 -33.78
C ASP A 331 2.07 26.56 -32.82
N PHE A 332 0.90 26.05 -32.43
CA PHE A 332 0.03 26.73 -31.44
C PHE A 332 0.69 26.86 -30.06
N VAL A 333 1.56 25.95 -29.70
CA VAL A 333 2.30 25.96 -28.42
C VAL A 333 3.35 27.08 -28.42
N LEU A 334 3.98 27.34 -29.57
CA LEU A 334 5.02 28.35 -29.76
C LEU A 334 4.48 29.74 -30.11
N GLU A 335 3.16 29.88 -30.28
CA GLU A 335 2.54 31.19 -30.48
C GLU A 335 2.75 32.08 -29.26
N LYS A 336 3.58 33.11 -29.43
CA LYS A 336 3.87 34.08 -28.40
C LYS A 336 2.67 34.96 -28.15
N ASN A 337 2.32 35.13 -26.88
CA ASN A 337 1.28 36.08 -26.50
C ASN A 337 1.80 37.54 -26.51
N LEU A 338 0.94 38.50 -26.18
CA LEU A 338 1.26 39.93 -26.08
C LEU A 338 2.40 40.21 -25.07
N LEU A 339 2.65 39.28 -24.11
CA LEU A 339 3.71 39.39 -23.12
C LEU A 339 5.02 38.73 -23.57
N ASN A 340 5.06 38.20 -24.81
CA ASN A 340 6.22 37.53 -25.39
C ASN A 340 6.70 36.29 -24.62
N GLU A 341 5.79 35.61 -23.91
CA GLU A 341 6.08 34.36 -23.21
C GLU A 341 6.49 33.26 -24.20
N PRO A 342 7.42 32.36 -23.84
CA PRO A 342 7.96 31.36 -24.74
C PRO A 342 6.95 30.31 -25.18
N THR A 343 5.88 30.10 -24.40
CA THR A 343 4.81 29.13 -24.68
C THR A 343 3.43 29.77 -24.52
N ASN A 344 2.49 29.35 -25.36
CA ASN A 344 1.10 29.79 -25.27
C ASN A 344 0.50 29.36 -23.92
N PRO A 345 -0.10 30.29 -23.15
CA PRO A 345 -0.71 30.03 -21.84
C PRO A 345 -1.67 28.83 -21.81
N GLN A 346 -2.39 28.58 -22.92
CA GLN A 346 -3.34 27.49 -23.04
C GLN A 346 -2.65 26.10 -23.02
N TYR A 347 -1.41 25.99 -23.49
CA TYR A 347 -0.71 24.73 -23.68
C TYR A 347 0.53 24.58 -22.80
N ARG A 348 0.90 25.57 -22.01
CA ARG A 348 2.12 25.56 -21.20
C ARG A 348 2.19 24.43 -20.17
N TYR A 349 1.03 23.91 -19.73
CA TYR A 349 0.95 22.80 -18.78
C TYR A 349 0.72 21.44 -19.43
N LEU A 350 0.86 21.32 -20.76
CA LEU A 350 0.87 20.00 -21.39
C LEU A 350 1.99 19.13 -20.81
N PRO A 351 1.66 17.94 -20.31
CA PRO A 351 2.65 17.04 -19.71
C PRO A 351 3.44 16.31 -20.78
N LEU A 352 4.72 16.54 -20.84
CA LEU A 352 5.67 15.76 -21.63
C LEU A 352 6.05 14.51 -20.85
N ASP A 353 6.08 13.34 -21.50
CA ASP A 353 6.49 12.08 -20.90
C ASP A 353 7.83 11.63 -21.50
N THR A 354 8.87 11.54 -20.67
CA THR A 354 10.23 11.22 -21.14
C THR A 354 10.37 9.81 -21.72
N LYS A 355 9.38 8.91 -21.51
CA LYS A 355 9.36 7.60 -22.17
C LYS A 355 9.45 7.67 -23.69
N TYR A 356 9.01 8.79 -24.28
CA TYR A 356 9.07 9.03 -25.72
C TYR A 356 10.36 9.73 -26.17
N PHE A 357 11.20 10.20 -25.22
CA PHE A 357 12.37 11.05 -25.45
C PHE A 357 13.57 10.59 -24.62
N LYS A 358 13.82 9.28 -24.57
CA LYS A 358 14.87 8.70 -23.72
C LYS A 358 16.27 9.21 -24.05
N ASP A 359 16.53 9.49 -25.30
CA ASP A 359 17.79 10.06 -25.78
C ASP A 359 18.00 11.53 -25.37
N LEU A 360 16.93 12.28 -25.11
CA LEU A 360 16.96 13.66 -24.62
C LEU A 360 16.70 13.77 -23.10
N GLU A 361 16.45 12.68 -22.41
CA GLU A 361 16.07 12.70 -20.99
C GLU A 361 17.14 13.37 -20.12
N LEU A 362 18.41 13.06 -20.31
CA LEU A 362 19.49 13.67 -19.52
C LEU A 362 19.59 15.20 -19.75
N ASP A 363 19.36 15.65 -20.98
CA ASP A 363 19.38 17.08 -21.32
C ASP A 363 18.19 17.81 -20.66
N ILE A 364 17.03 17.16 -20.63
CA ILE A 364 15.83 17.65 -19.92
C ILE A 364 16.10 17.73 -18.40
N LEU A 365 16.69 16.68 -17.82
CA LEU A 365 17.00 16.64 -16.39
C LEU A 365 18.09 17.64 -15.99
N ALA A 366 19.00 17.97 -16.90
CA ALA A 366 20.04 18.97 -16.68
C ALA A 366 19.51 20.41 -16.52
N LEU A 367 18.24 20.66 -16.85
CA LEU A 367 17.59 21.95 -16.58
C LEU A 367 17.34 22.21 -15.09
N PHE A 368 17.46 21.20 -14.24
CA PHE A 368 17.20 21.29 -12.81
C PHE A 368 18.52 21.27 -12.01
N ASP A 369 18.76 22.31 -11.21
CA ASP A 369 19.95 22.41 -10.35
C ASP A 369 19.97 21.35 -9.24
N ASP A 370 18.79 20.93 -8.80
CA ASP A 370 18.59 19.90 -7.77
C ASP A 370 17.35 19.06 -8.16
N LEU A 371 17.60 17.86 -8.67
CA LEU A 371 16.60 17.02 -9.30
C LEU A 371 15.50 16.58 -8.32
N ASP A 372 15.88 15.97 -7.19
CA ASP A 372 14.92 15.45 -6.22
C ASP A 372 14.14 16.58 -5.53
N SER A 373 14.79 17.73 -5.32
CA SER A 373 14.09 18.91 -4.78
C SER A 373 13.08 19.49 -5.75
N ALA A 374 13.33 19.38 -7.05
CA ALA A 374 12.45 19.86 -8.11
C ALA A 374 11.24 18.95 -8.37
N LEU A 375 11.29 17.67 -7.95
CA LEU A 375 10.17 16.74 -8.10
C LEU A 375 9.00 17.11 -7.19
N ASP A 376 7.80 17.02 -7.74
CA ASP A 376 6.52 17.18 -7.05
C ASP A 376 5.93 15.81 -6.65
N GLY A 377 6.38 14.71 -7.26
CA GLY A 377 5.88 13.38 -6.94
C GLY A 377 6.72 12.21 -7.41
N TRP A 378 6.58 11.09 -6.72
CA TRP A 378 7.12 9.78 -7.06
C TRP A 378 5.98 8.78 -7.21
N LEU A 379 5.94 8.08 -8.32
CA LEU A 379 4.95 7.06 -8.66
C LEU A 379 5.67 5.73 -8.82
N ILE A 380 5.35 4.77 -7.99
CA ILE A 380 6.08 3.51 -7.87
C ILE A 380 5.16 2.36 -8.25
N HIS A 381 5.45 1.72 -9.37
CA HIS A 381 4.76 0.50 -9.79
C HIS A 381 5.41 -0.70 -9.10
N SER A 382 4.83 -1.15 -8.01
CA SER A 382 5.37 -2.25 -7.20
C SER A 382 4.36 -2.78 -6.20
N GLU A 383 4.65 -3.97 -5.68
CA GLU A 383 4.08 -4.46 -4.44
C GLU A 383 4.49 -3.51 -3.29
N ASN A 384 3.56 -3.14 -2.43
CA ASN A 384 3.77 -2.04 -1.49
C ASN A 384 4.77 -2.33 -0.36
N TYR A 385 4.89 -3.60 0.13
CA TYR A 385 5.95 -3.94 1.08
C TYR A 385 7.34 -3.76 0.44
N GLN A 386 7.50 -4.24 -0.80
CA GLN A 386 8.76 -4.12 -1.54
C GLN A 386 9.12 -2.65 -1.78
N ALA A 387 8.13 -1.85 -2.14
CA ALA A 387 8.31 -0.41 -2.32
C ALA A 387 8.73 0.27 -1.03
N LEU A 388 7.97 0.09 0.06
CA LEU A 388 8.27 0.69 1.36
C LEU A 388 9.66 0.30 1.87
N ASN A 389 10.02 -0.98 1.75
CA ASN A 389 11.34 -1.47 2.16
C ASN A 389 12.47 -0.83 1.34
N THR A 390 12.26 -0.69 0.01
CA THR A 390 13.27 -0.10 -0.88
C THR A 390 13.46 1.40 -0.65
N ILE A 391 12.36 2.16 -0.48
CA ILE A 391 12.44 3.62 -0.31
C ILE A 391 12.78 4.06 1.11
N LEU A 392 12.70 3.15 2.10
CA LEU A 392 12.89 3.46 3.51
C LEU A 392 14.17 4.25 3.82
N PRO A 393 15.37 3.91 3.32
CA PRO A 393 16.58 4.66 3.67
C PRO A 393 16.52 6.13 3.23
N LYS A 394 15.93 6.42 2.06
CA LYS A 394 15.82 7.79 1.52
C LYS A 394 14.75 8.61 2.24
N PHE A 395 13.65 7.99 2.62
CA PHE A 395 12.50 8.68 3.20
C PHE A 395 12.32 8.45 4.71
N LEU A 396 13.31 7.90 5.39
CA LEU A 396 13.27 7.67 6.84
C LEU A 396 12.92 8.96 7.60
N GLY A 397 11.76 8.96 8.29
CA GLY A 397 11.28 10.12 9.06
C GLY A 397 10.94 11.35 8.22
N LYS A 398 10.63 11.23 6.94
CA LYS A 398 10.42 12.36 6.01
C LYS A 398 8.95 12.60 5.63
N ALA A 399 8.10 11.57 5.61
CA ALA A 399 6.70 11.74 5.26
C ALA A 399 5.96 12.50 6.38
N ASN A 400 5.35 13.61 6.06
CA ASN A 400 4.54 14.39 7.00
C ASN A 400 3.12 13.84 7.15
N CYS A 401 2.62 13.21 6.10
CA CYS A 401 1.34 12.54 6.08
C CYS A 401 1.47 11.17 5.44
N ILE A 402 0.89 10.16 6.08
CA ILE A 402 0.58 8.87 5.43
C ILE A 402 -0.94 8.78 5.36
N HIS A 403 -1.46 8.67 4.15
CA HIS A 403 -2.89 8.57 3.90
C HIS A 403 -3.17 7.36 3.02
N ILE A 404 -3.83 6.35 3.56
CA ILE A 404 -4.07 5.08 2.87
C ILE A 404 -5.53 4.66 2.88
N ASP A 405 -5.90 3.93 1.83
CA ASP A 405 -7.20 3.30 1.65
C ASP A 405 -7.01 1.82 1.32
N PRO A 406 -6.69 0.99 2.34
CA PRO A 406 -6.43 -0.44 2.12
C PRO A 406 -7.73 -1.18 1.77
N PRO A 407 -7.63 -2.39 1.19
CA PRO A 407 -8.80 -3.23 0.98
C PRO A 407 -9.51 -3.53 2.31
N TYR A 408 -10.82 -3.34 2.36
CA TYR A 408 -11.64 -3.50 3.58
C TYR A 408 -11.91 -4.95 3.98
N ASN A 409 -11.41 -5.92 3.23
CA ASN A 409 -11.56 -7.35 3.50
C ASN A 409 -13.01 -7.84 3.55
N THR A 410 -13.95 -7.14 2.93
CA THR A 410 -15.36 -7.52 2.88
C THR A 410 -15.62 -8.63 1.87
N LYS A 411 -16.57 -9.52 2.14
CA LYS A 411 -17.00 -10.58 1.22
C LYS A 411 -17.44 -10.06 -0.16
N SER A 412 -17.84 -8.79 -0.23
CA SER A 412 -18.30 -8.14 -1.46
C SER A 412 -17.18 -7.43 -2.23
N SER A 413 -16.03 -7.20 -1.63
CA SER A 413 -14.95 -6.39 -2.23
C SER A 413 -14.15 -7.12 -3.32
N GLY A 414 -14.41 -8.40 -3.55
CA GLY A 414 -13.72 -9.17 -4.58
C GLY A 414 -12.22 -9.37 -4.32
N PHE A 415 -11.76 -9.02 -3.13
CA PHE A 415 -10.41 -9.36 -2.70
C PHE A 415 -10.33 -10.87 -2.51
N LEU A 416 -9.49 -11.45 -3.29
CA LEU A 416 -9.27 -12.87 -3.35
C LEU A 416 -8.14 -13.25 -2.40
N TYR A 417 -8.39 -13.10 -1.10
CA TYR A 417 -7.67 -13.87 -0.12
C TYR A 417 -8.28 -15.28 -0.08
N GLU A 418 -7.46 -16.31 0.09
CA GLU A 418 -8.00 -17.61 0.45
C GLU A 418 -8.92 -17.44 1.65
N ASN A 419 -10.22 -17.63 1.44
CA ASN A 419 -11.31 -17.19 2.30
C ASN A 419 -11.34 -17.78 3.71
N ASN A 420 -10.39 -18.63 4.08
CA ASN A 420 -10.34 -19.29 5.38
C ASN A 420 -9.54 -18.51 6.44
N TYR A 421 -8.80 -17.44 6.04
CA TYR A 421 -7.92 -16.69 6.93
C TYR A 421 -8.14 -15.17 6.89
N GLY A 422 -9.31 -14.76 6.43
CA GLY A 422 -9.60 -13.37 6.07
C GLY A 422 -9.02 -12.32 7.00
N HIS A 423 -9.30 -12.40 8.30
CA HIS A 423 -8.83 -11.38 9.26
C HIS A 423 -7.34 -11.48 9.57
N SER A 424 -6.82 -12.68 9.86
CA SER A 424 -5.42 -12.84 10.28
C SER A 424 -4.44 -12.61 9.14
N SER A 425 -4.75 -13.06 7.92
CA SER A 425 -3.94 -12.79 6.73
C SER A 425 -3.93 -11.32 6.38
N TRP A 426 -5.09 -10.67 6.48
CA TRP A 426 -5.20 -9.24 6.28
C TRP A 426 -4.38 -8.44 7.32
N LEU A 427 -4.46 -8.82 8.60
CA LEU A 427 -3.67 -8.20 9.66
C LEU A 427 -2.18 -8.42 9.47
N SER A 428 -1.73 -9.61 9.04
CA SER A 428 -0.32 -9.89 8.73
C SER A 428 0.18 -9.02 7.58
N MET A 429 -0.62 -8.89 6.52
CA MET A 429 -0.34 -7.98 5.41
C MET A 429 -0.20 -6.54 5.89
N MET A 430 -1.16 -6.05 6.67
CA MET A 430 -1.18 -4.68 7.16
C MET A 430 -0.05 -4.39 8.15
N ASN A 431 0.25 -5.32 9.06
CA ASN A 431 1.28 -5.15 10.07
C ASN A 431 2.63 -4.78 9.48
N ASP A 432 3.10 -5.55 8.53
CA ASP A 432 4.45 -5.36 7.97
C ASP A 432 4.58 -4.01 7.25
N ARG A 433 3.52 -3.60 6.55
CA ARG A 433 3.47 -2.33 5.84
C ARG A 433 3.34 -1.14 6.79
N ILE A 434 2.53 -1.29 7.84
CA ILE A 434 2.36 -0.26 8.87
C ILE A 434 3.67 -0.04 9.65
N VAL A 435 4.39 -1.12 10.00
CA VAL A 435 5.68 -1.03 10.69
C VAL A 435 6.71 -0.27 9.84
N LEU A 436 6.84 -0.60 8.56
CA LEU A 436 7.73 0.12 7.64
C LEU A 436 7.29 1.58 7.47
N SER A 437 6.01 1.80 7.23
CA SER A 437 5.47 3.15 7.01
C SER A 437 5.64 4.06 8.23
N LYS A 438 5.52 3.52 9.44
CA LYS A 438 5.79 4.26 10.68
C LYS A 438 7.23 4.80 10.72
N SER A 439 8.20 4.04 10.22
CA SER A 439 9.59 4.48 10.15
C SER A 439 9.79 5.60 9.10
N ILE A 440 8.97 5.63 8.06
CA ILE A 440 8.97 6.70 7.04
C ILE A 440 8.28 7.96 7.58
N LEU A 441 7.31 7.82 8.49
CA LEU A 441 6.56 8.94 9.03
C LEU A 441 7.45 9.87 9.86
N ALA A 442 7.34 11.16 9.64
CA ALA A 442 8.03 12.19 10.42
C ALA A 442 7.54 12.20 11.88
N LYS A 443 8.37 12.67 12.80
CA LYS A 443 8.04 12.70 14.23
C LYS A 443 6.72 13.41 14.55
N ASN A 444 6.44 14.51 13.85
CA ASN A 444 5.19 15.27 13.91
C ASN A 444 4.21 14.91 12.80
N GLY A 445 4.44 13.80 12.12
CA GLY A 445 3.61 13.33 11.01
C GLY A 445 2.29 12.73 11.48
N ILE A 446 1.33 12.71 10.57
CA ILE A 446 -0.02 12.19 10.77
C ILE A 446 -0.24 10.98 9.88
N PHE A 447 -0.72 9.90 10.47
CA PHE A 447 -1.18 8.70 9.76
C PHE A 447 -2.70 8.68 9.73
N THR A 448 -3.27 8.53 8.54
CA THR A 448 -4.72 8.41 8.32
C THR A 448 -5.02 7.17 7.49
N CYS A 449 -6.03 6.42 7.87
CA CYS A 449 -6.41 5.19 7.20
C CYS A 449 -7.93 5.08 7.07
N HIS A 450 -8.40 4.93 5.84
CA HIS A 450 -9.79 4.58 5.57
C HIS A 450 -10.04 3.12 5.92
N ILE A 451 -11.21 2.84 6.48
CA ILE A 451 -11.67 1.48 6.77
C ILE A 451 -13.19 1.45 6.99
N ASP A 452 -13.81 0.33 6.71
CA ASP A 452 -15.19 0.08 7.10
C ASP A 452 -15.30 -0.65 8.45
N GLU A 453 -16.52 -0.95 8.88
CA GLU A 453 -16.81 -1.62 10.14
C GLU A 453 -16.21 -3.02 10.25
N TYR A 454 -15.90 -3.67 9.10
CA TYR A 454 -15.49 -5.07 9.10
C TYR A 454 -14.12 -5.32 9.73
N GLU A 455 -13.15 -4.41 9.50
CA GLU A 455 -11.80 -4.50 10.07
C GLU A 455 -11.44 -3.32 10.99
N PHE A 456 -12.33 -2.39 11.24
CA PHE A 456 -12.07 -1.18 12.02
C PHE A 456 -11.43 -1.46 13.38
N GLU A 457 -12.06 -2.35 14.17
CA GLU A 457 -11.59 -2.65 15.53
C GLU A 457 -10.22 -3.29 15.51
N ARG A 458 -10.00 -4.25 14.60
CA ARG A 458 -8.74 -4.99 14.49
C ARG A 458 -7.60 -4.10 14.03
N LEU A 459 -7.87 -3.25 13.04
CA LEU A 459 -6.87 -2.30 12.55
C LEU A 459 -6.49 -1.29 13.63
N ASN A 460 -7.46 -0.79 14.38
CA ASN A 460 -7.19 0.18 15.44
C ASN A 460 -6.29 -0.42 16.53
N ILE A 461 -6.57 -1.66 16.94
CA ILE A 461 -5.73 -2.39 17.90
C ILE A 461 -4.33 -2.64 17.32
N LEU A 462 -4.23 -3.05 16.05
CA LEU A 462 -2.93 -3.25 15.40
C LEU A 462 -2.09 -1.96 15.40
N LEU A 463 -2.70 -0.82 15.08
CA LEU A 463 -2.01 0.48 15.10
C LEU A 463 -1.50 0.84 16.50
N ASP A 464 -2.30 0.56 17.54
CA ASP A 464 -1.89 0.76 18.94
C ASP A 464 -0.74 -0.18 19.33
N MET A 465 -0.78 -1.45 18.92
CA MET A 465 0.30 -2.43 19.14
C MET A 465 1.62 -2.02 18.44
N VAL A 466 1.55 -1.45 17.25
CA VAL A 466 2.71 -0.92 16.54
C VAL A 466 3.25 0.36 17.24
N GLY A 467 2.51 0.90 18.20
CA GLY A 467 2.91 2.03 19.05
C GLY A 467 2.63 3.39 18.43
N PHE A 468 1.53 3.51 17.71
CA PHE A 468 0.97 4.81 17.36
C PHE A 468 0.17 5.40 18.52
N GLN A 469 0.12 6.73 18.59
CA GLN A 469 -0.74 7.46 19.50
C GLN A 469 -2.12 7.69 18.86
N ASN A 470 -3.19 7.45 19.60
CA ASN A 470 -4.53 7.68 19.09
C ASN A 470 -4.84 9.18 19.00
N ALA A 471 -5.13 9.67 17.80
CA ALA A 471 -5.54 11.05 17.56
C ALA A 471 -7.06 11.19 17.32
N GLY A 472 -7.77 10.07 17.20
CA GLY A 472 -9.22 9.99 17.06
C GLY A 472 -9.67 9.22 15.82
N THR A 473 -10.98 9.13 15.65
CA THR A 473 -11.62 8.52 14.48
C THR A 473 -12.62 9.50 13.90
N MET A 474 -12.54 9.71 12.59
CA MET A 474 -13.51 10.49 11.84
C MET A 474 -14.53 9.53 11.21
N VAL A 475 -15.80 9.85 11.36
CA VAL A 475 -16.90 9.15 10.69
C VAL A 475 -17.26 9.92 9.42
N TRP A 476 -17.14 9.27 8.28
CA TRP A 476 -17.61 9.82 7.01
C TRP A 476 -19.02 9.30 6.74
N ASP A 477 -20.02 10.17 6.93
CA ASP A 477 -21.42 9.90 6.60
C ASP A 477 -21.65 10.18 5.10
N LYS A 478 -21.90 9.11 4.34
CA LYS A 478 -22.17 9.16 2.88
C LYS A 478 -23.60 9.61 2.55
N GLY A 479 -24.44 9.79 3.56
CA GLY A 479 -25.83 10.27 3.42
C GLY A 479 -26.82 9.30 2.79
N GLN A 480 -26.37 8.12 2.33
CA GLN A 480 -27.23 7.11 1.71
C GLN A 480 -26.90 5.73 2.28
N PRO A 481 -27.87 5.06 2.92
CA PRO A 481 -27.64 3.72 3.44
C PRO A 481 -27.51 2.70 2.32
N VAL A 482 -26.65 1.69 2.52
CA VAL A 482 -26.56 0.52 1.64
C VAL A 482 -27.77 -0.38 1.91
N THR A 483 -28.62 -0.54 0.91
CA THR A 483 -29.82 -1.38 1.03
C THR A 483 -29.49 -2.85 0.82
N GLY A 484 -30.23 -3.74 1.52
CA GLY A 484 -30.13 -5.20 1.37
C GLY A 484 -29.21 -5.90 2.37
N ALA A 485 -28.68 -5.19 3.37
CA ALA A 485 -27.92 -5.80 4.47
C ALA A 485 -28.82 -6.53 5.48
N TYR A 486 -28.30 -7.62 6.03
CA TYR A 486 -28.91 -8.22 7.23
C TYR A 486 -28.51 -7.35 8.44
N GLY A 487 -29.44 -6.72 9.11
CA GLY A 487 -29.22 -5.83 10.24
C GLY A 487 -29.35 -4.34 9.88
N LEU A 488 -28.52 -3.49 10.45
CA LEU A 488 -28.54 -2.07 10.16
C LEU A 488 -27.95 -1.78 8.77
N ALA A 489 -28.58 -0.87 8.04
CA ALA A 489 -28.04 -0.41 6.76
C ALA A 489 -26.91 0.59 7.01
N THR A 490 -25.68 0.20 6.75
CA THR A 490 -24.48 1.04 6.93
C THR A 490 -24.47 2.18 5.91
N GLN A 491 -24.26 3.41 6.38
CA GLN A 491 -24.17 4.59 5.53
C GLN A 491 -22.88 5.38 5.74
N HIS A 492 -21.93 4.84 6.48
CA HIS A 492 -20.69 5.52 6.82
C HIS A 492 -19.48 4.63 6.66
N GLU A 493 -18.32 5.26 6.63
CA GLU A 493 -16.99 4.67 6.75
C GLU A 493 -16.21 5.42 7.81
N TYR A 494 -15.10 4.83 8.23
CA TYR A 494 -14.21 5.42 9.21
C TYR A 494 -12.93 5.90 8.57
N VAL A 495 -12.36 6.98 9.12
CA VAL A 495 -10.95 7.35 8.91
C VAL A 495 -10.29 7.37 10.27
N ILE A 496 -9.37 6.46 10.49
CA ILE A 496 -8.58 6.38 11.73
C ILE A 496 -7.45 7.41 11.63
N TRP A 497 -7.26 8.20 12.68
CA TRP A 497 -6.19 9.20 12.79
C TRP A 497 -5.22 8.77 13.87
N LYS A 498 -3.95 8.66 13.52
CA LYS A 498 -2.86 8.28 14.43
C LYS A 498 -1.68 9.21 14.26
N THR A 499 -0.86 9.31 15.29
CA THR A 499 0.35 10.15 15.32
C THR A 499 1.48 9.39 16.01
N ILE A 500 2.73 9.85 15.86
CA ILE A 500 3.83 9.33 16.66
C ILE A 500 3.87 10.02 18.03
N ASP A 501 3.79 11.34 18.04
CA ASP A 501 3.77 12.16 19.24
C ASP A 501 2.37 12.77 19.47
N ASN A 502 2.07 13.21 20.69
CA ASN A 502 0.83 13.91 21.00
C ASN A 502 0.78 15.29 20.33
N ILE A 503 0.17 15.34 19.14
CA ILE A 503 -0.04 16.59 18.39
C ILE A 503 -1.52 16.95 18.31
N LYS A 504 -1.80 18.25 18.19
CA LYS A 504 -3.16 18.74 17.99
C LYS A 504 -3.47 18.80 16.51
N ILE A 505 -4.45 18.02 16.07
CA ILE A 505 -4.92 18.05 14.68
C ILE A 505 -5.77 19.30 14.48
N ARG A 506 -5.36 20.14 13.54
CA ARG A 506 -6.01 21.39 13.22
C ARG A 506 -6.10 21.57 11.71
N VAL A 507 -7.16 22.24 11.25
CA VAL A 507 -7.36 22.61 9.85
C VAL A 507 -7.23 24.11 9.69
N LYS A 508 -6.51 24.57 8.66
CA LYS A 508 -6.49 26.00 8.26
C LYS A 508 -7.90 26.42 7.83
N LYS A 509 -8.34 27.58 8.29
CA LYS A 509 -9.64 28.13 7.90
C LYS A 509 -9.59 28.55 6.43
N ARG A 510 -10.33 27.87 5.59
CA ARG A 510 -10.31 28.02 4.13
C ARG A 510 -10.71 29.43 3.67
N ASN A 511 -11.69 30.01 4.35
CA ASN A 511 -12.35 31.21 3.88
C ASN A 511 -11.94 32.50 4.63
N LEU A 512 -10.80 32.46 5.38
CA LEU A 512 -10.35 33.62 6.15
C LEU A 512 -10.15 34.84 5.27
N GLU A 513 -9.39 34.71 4.20
CA GLU A 513 -9.09 35.78 3.27
C GLU A 513 -10.34 36.23 2.49
N LEU A 514 -11.19 35.29 2.07
CA LEU A 514 -12.44 35.54 1.39
C LEU A 514 -13.37 36.41 2.27
N ILE A 515 -13.51 36.08 3.54
CA ILE A 515 -14.33 36.78 4.51
C ILE A 515 -13.74 38.18 4.76
N GLN A 516 -12.45 38.32 4.94
CA GLN A 516 -11.74 39.58 5.14
C GLN A 516 -11.86 40.51 3.91
N ALA A 517 -11.66 39.94 2.72
CA ALA A 517 -11.83 40.70 1.46
C ALA A 517 -13.26 41.20 1.27
N GLN A 518 -14.26 40.39 1.62
CA GLN A 518 -15.66 40.78 1.52
C GLN A 518 -16.01 41.93 2.46
N VAL A 519 -15.56 41.89 3.72
CA VAL A 519 -15.78 42.97 4.67
C VAL A 519 -15.11 44.25 4.16
N SER A 520 -13.86 44.19 3.70
CA SER A 520 -13.14 45.32 3.10
C SER A 520 -13.85 45.91 1.89
N LYS A 521 -14.42 45.06 1.02
CA LYS A 521 -15.21 45.46 -0.13
C LYS A 521 -16.52 46.19 0.28
N LEU A 522 -17.22 45.65 1.27
CA LEU A 522 -18.45 46.22 1.78
C LEU A 522 -18.22 47.57 2.50
N LEU A 523 -17.13 47.68 3.29
CA LEU A 523 -16.73 48.94 3.93
C LEU A 523 -16.51 50.05 2.87
N LYS A 524 -15.79 49.75 1.81
CA LYS A 524 -15.56 50.68 0.69
C LYS A 524 -16.86 51.05 0.00
N LYS A 525 -17.75 50.08 -0.25
CA LYS A 525 -19.04 50.31 -0.91
C LYS A 525 -19.97 51.22 -0.14
N ASN A 526 -19.98 51.08 1.18
CA ASN A 526 -20.87 51.79 2.08
C ASN A 526 -20.23 53.04 2.71
N ASP A 527 -19.11 53.52 2.16
CA ASP A 527 -18.37 54.70 2.59
C ASP A 527 -18.12 54.75 4.13
N GLY A 528 -17.76 53.56 4.69
CA GLY A 528 -17.50 53.38 6.12
C GLY A 528 -18.75 53.33 7.03
N ALA A 529 -19.95 53.32 6.51
CA ALA A 529 -21.18 53.20 7.29
C ALA A 529 -21.29 51.80 7.96
N ILE A 530 -20.78 51.68 9.19
CA ILE A 530 -20.60 50.40 9.92
C ILE A 530 -21.89 49.61 10.05
N LEU A 531 -22.97 50.23 10.53
CA LEU A 531 -24.27 49.58 10.76
C LEU A 531 -24.87 48.96 9.48
N GLN A 532 -24.78 49.71 8.37
CA GLN A 532 -25.26 49.19 7.08
C GLN A 532 -24.37 48.08 6.55
N THR A 533 -23.05 48.21 6.71
CA THR A 533 -22.07 47.23 6.30
C THR A 533 -22.24 45.91 7.05
N ILE A 534 -22.50 45.93 8.37
CA ILE A 534 -22.79 44.73 9.18
C ILE A 534 -24.06 44.01 8.66
N LYS A 535 -25.11 44.78 8.28
CA LYS A 535 -26.33 44.18 7.72
C LYS A 535 -26.09 43.48 6.40
N ASP A 536 -25.36 44.14 5.49
CA ASP A 536 -24.99 43.59 4.19
C ASP A 536 -24.07 42.37 4.34
N TYR A 537 -23.12 42.45 5.27
CA TYR A 537 -22.22 41.34 5.59
C TYR A 537 -22.96 40.12 6.15
N ARG A 538 -23.87 40.31 7.11
CA ARG A 538 -24.71 39.21 7.65
C ARG A 538 -25.59 38.59 6.58
N SER A 539 -26.09 39.39 5.62
CA SER A 539 -26.84 38.87 4.48
C SER A 539 -25.97 38.03 3.56
N TRP A 540 -24.77 38.49 3.26
CA TRP A 540 -23.79 37.74 2.47
C TRP A 540 -23.39 36.44 3.14
N LEU A 541 -23.10 36.44 4.46
CA LEU A 541 -22.77 35.22 5.22
C LEU A 541 -23.88 34.16 5.11
N ARG A 542 -25.15 34.56 5.26
CA ARG A 542 -26.29 33.63 5.16
C ARG A 542 -26.45 33.01 3.80
N ASN A 543 -26.24 33.81 2.75
CA ASN A 543 -26.46 33.38 1.37
C ASN A 543 -25.23 32.69 0.74
N ASN A 544 -24.10 32.72 1.40
CA ASN A 544 -22.89 32.06 0.91
C ASN A 544 -22.86 30.60 1.37
N ASN A 545 -22.97 29.66 0.42
CA ASN A 545 -22.97 28.21 0.71
C ASN A 545 -21.58 27.62 0.89
N ASP A 546 -20.52 28.35 0.52
CA ASP A 546 -19.13 27.89 0.66
C ASP A 546 -18.60 28.02 2.08
N LEU A 547 -19.31 28.79 2.93
CA LEU A 547 -18.94 29.01 4.32
C LEU A 547 -19.56 27.96 5.24
N SER A 548 -18.70 27.39 6.11
CA SER A 548 -19.14 26.49 7.18
C SER A 548 -20.04 27.19 8.21
N PRO A 549 -20.90 26.46 8.95
CA PRO A 549 -21.68 27.02 10.03
C PRO A 549 -20.82 27.74 11.09
N ALA A 550 -19.64 27.25 11.38
CA ALA A 550 -18.70 27.87 12.30
C ALA A 550 -18.18 29.22 11.79
N GLU A 551 -17.84 29.33 10.51
CA GLU A 551 -17.40 30.59 9.88
C GLU A 551 -18.53 31.62 9.85
N LYS A 552 -19.77 31.22 9.63
CA LYS A 552 -20.95 32.08 9.64
C LYS A 552 -21.25 32.70 11.02
N THR A 553 -20.66 32.20 12.12
CA THR A 553 -20.80 32.80 13.44
C THR A 553 -20.00 34.09 13.61
N PHE A 554 -19.00 34.33 12.78
CA PHE A 554 -18.20 35.58 12.77
C PHE A 554 -18.94 36.67 12.01
N ASP A 555 -20.01 37.17 12.61
CA ASP A 555 -21.03 37.99 11.96
C ASP A 555 -20.91 39.50 12.25
N SER A 556 -19.86 39.89 12.91
CA SER A 556 -19.60 41.26 13.34
C SER A 556 -18.14 41.66 13.09
N PHE A 557 -17.86 42.96 12.98
CA PHE A 557 -16.52 43.48 12.86
C PHE A 557 -16.40 44.86 13.54
N GLU A 558 -15.21 45.28 13.85
CA GLU A 558 -14.88 46.61 14.43
C GLU A 558 -14.71 47.67 13.33
N ASP A 559 -14.62 48.91 13.74
CA ASP A 559 -14.37 50.07 12.82
C ASP A 559 -13.12 49.89 11.98
N THR A 560 -12.15 49.15 12.48
CA THR A 560 -10.92 48.74 11.78
C THR A 560 -11.16 47.71 10.69
N GLY A 561 -12.34 47.07 10.62
CA GLY A 561 -12.67 45.96 9.75
C GLY A 561 -12.28 44.61 10.34
N ARG A 562 -11.75 44.54 11.58
CA ARG A 562 -11.38 43.27 12.23
C ARG A 562 -12.63 42.54 12.65
N ILE A 563 -12.76 41.30 12.14
CA ILE A 563 -13.96 40.48 12.22
C ILE A 563 -13.97 39.65 13.50
N TYR A 564 -15.11 39.62 14.20
CA TYR A 564 -15.27 38.84 15.41
C TYR A 564 -16.67 38.21 15.55
N ARG A 565 -16.76 37.24 16.43
CA ARG A 565 -18.02 36.71 16.95
C ARG A 565 -18.15 37.04 18.44
N SER A 566 -19.38 37.15 18.91
CA SER A 566 -19.66 37.42 20.33
C SER A 566 -19.97 36.12 21.07
N ASP A 567 -19.10 35.74 22.01
CA ASP A 567 -19.20 34.49 22.77
C ASP A 567 -19.78 34.76 24.18
N ASN A 568 -20.57 33.82 24.68
CA ASN A 568 -21.07 33.83 26.05
C ASN A 568 -19.92 33.56 27.05
N MET A 569 -19.87 34.34 28.11
CA MET A 569 -18.86 34.28 29.17
C MET A 569 -19.32 33.56 30.40
N SER A 570 -20.55 33.06 30.44
CA SER A 570 -21.10 32.30 31.59
C SER A 570 -20.37 30.95 31.74
N ALA A 571 -20.16 30.54 32.98
CA ALA A 571 -19.72 29.18 33.28
C ALA A 571 -20.83 28.16 32.94
N THR A 572 -20.44 26.93 32.57
CA THR A 572 -21.38 25.83 32.32
C THR A 572 -21.94 25.27 33.63
N ASP A 573 -21.12 25.26 34.68
CA ASP A 573 -21.46 24.78 35.99
C ASP A 573 -21.36 25.90 37.01
N LYS A 574 -22.19 25.87 38.05
CA LYS A 574 -22.23 26.90 39.09
C LYS A 574 -20.87 26.97 39.81
N ARG A 575 -20.27 28.15 39.79
CA ARG A 575 -19.00 28.37 40.46
C ARG A 575 -19.24 28.44 41.99
N THR A 576 -18.34 27.90 42.76
CA THR A 576 -18.40 27.88 44.24
C THR A 576 -17.65 29.04 44.88
N ASP A 577 -16.73 29.67 44.16
CA ASP A 577 -15.85 30.72 44.65
C ASP A 577 -16.39 32.11 44.23
N GLU A 578 -16.63 32.99 45.19
CA GLU A 578 -17.17 34.36 44.96
C GLU A 578 -16.37 35.20 43.96
N LYS A 579 -15.06 34.92 43.82
CA LYS A 579 -14.22 35.64 42.88
C LYS A 579 -14.68 35.56 41.40
N PHE A 580 -15.46 34.52 41.04
CA PHE A 580 -16.05 34.38 39.72
C PHE A 580 -17.35 35.15 39.51
N TYR A 581 -17.83 35.90 40.55
CA TYR A 581 -19.03 36.71 40.47
C TYR A 581 -18.75 38.21 40.53
N ARG A 582 -17.47 38.63 40.33
CA ARG A 582 -17.09 40.03 40.25
C ARG A 582 -17.82 40.74 39.12
N PRO A 583 -18.63 41.81 39.34
CA PRO A 583 -19.25 42.51 38.23
C PRO A 583 -18.19 43.28 37.41
N LEU A 584 -18.43 43.35 36.11
CA LEU A 584 -17.66 44.18 35.21
C LEU A 584 -18.26 45.60 35.21
N ILE A 585 -17.43 46.64 35.17
CA ILE A 585 -17.90 48.01 35.14
C ILE A 585 -18.02 48.49 33.70
N HIS A 586 -19.19 49.00 33.31
CA HIS A 586 -19.46 49.49 31.97
C HIS A 586 -18.60 50.73 31.69
N PRO A 587 -17.88 50.83 30.60
CA PRO A 587 -16.89 51.90 30.36
C PRO A 587 -17.54 53.28 30.22
N ALA A 588 -18.76 53.39 29.65
CA ALA A 588 -19.44 54.67 29.46
C ALA A 588 -20.31 55.10 30.62
N THR A 589 -21.01 54.14 31.28
CA THR A 589 -21.94 54.48 32.37
C THR A 589 -21.31 54.40 33.75
N HIS A 590 -20.13 53.82 33.88
CA HIS A 590 -19.42 53.55 35.13
C HIS A 590 -20.20 52.75 36.14
N MET A 591 -21.29 52.05 35.72
CA MET A 591 -22.15 51.21 36.54
C MET A 591 -21.82 49.73 36.35
N PRO A 592 -22.08 48.85 37.38
CA PRO A 592 -21.80 47.44 37.29
C PRO A 592 -22.77 46.75 36.32
N CYS A 593 -22.20 45.92 35.41
CA CYS A 593 -22.97 45.10 34.51
C CYS A 593 -23.52 43.85 35.21
N PRO A 594 -24.53 43.18 34.66
CA PRO A 594 -25.03 41.92 35.17
C PRO A 594 -23.98 40.86 35.19
N VAL A 595 -24.05 39.97 36.18
CA VAL A 595 -23.15 38.82 36.36
C VAL A 595 -23.96 37.56 36.01
N PRO A 596 -23.37 36.61 35.29
CA PRO A 596 -24.06 35.36 34.97
C PRO A 596 -24.47 34.59 36.24
N GLU A 597 -25.62 33.92 36.25
CA GLU A 597 -26.16 33.16 37.37
C GLU A 597 -25.15 32.10 37.90
N TYR A 598 -24.40 31.44 36.99
CA TYR A 598 -23.38 30.44 37.32
C TYR A 598 -21.96 31.03 37.47
N GLY A 599 -21.82 32.37 37.47
CA GLY A 599 -20.55 33.06 37.49
C GLY A 599 -19.83 33.04 36.14
N TRP A 600 -18.69 33.73 36.09
CA TRP A 600 -17.87 33.85 34.92
C TRP A 600 -17.11 32.55 34.65
N ARG A 601 -16.96 32.20 33.36
CA ARG A 601 -16.11 31.09 32.92
C ARG A 601 -14.62 31.35 33.19
N TYR A 602 -14.21 32.59 33.09
CA TYR A 602 -12.82 33.04 33.18
C TYR A 602 -12.43 33.39 34.62
N SER A 603 -11.17 33.11 34.98
CA SER A 603 -10.61 33.56 36.26
C SER A 603 -10.54 35.09 36.33
N PRO A 604 -10.44 35.71 37.51
CA PRO A 604 -10.26 37.15 37.64
C PRO A 604 -9.11 37.70 36.80
N ASN A 605 -7.94 37.06 36.86
CA ASN A 605 -6.77 37.48 36.07
C ASN A 605 -7.02 37.41 34.54
N SER A 606 -7.61 36.28 34.08
CA SER A 606 -7.98 36.16 32.64
C SER A 606 -9.05 37.17 32.23
N MET A 607 -9.90 37.57 33.15
CA MET A 607 -10.91 38.61 32.90
C MET A 607 -10.26 39.99 32.81
N ASP A 608 -9.26 40.26 33.64
CA ASP A 608 -8.49 41.52 33.58
C ASP A 608 -7.65 41.59 32.29
N ASP A 609 -7.10 40.46 31.85
CA ASP A 609 -6.41 40.36 30.56
C ASP A 609 -7.37 40.67 29.38
N LEU A 610 -8.58 40.11 29.40
CA LEU A 610 -9.60 40.37 28.38
C LEU A 610 -10.06 41.81 28.36
N LEU A 611 -10.12 42.46 29.53
CA LEU A 611 -10.41 43.91 29.63
C LEU A 611 -9.29 44.75 29.03
N ALA A 612 -8.04 44.44 29.42
CA ALA A 612 -6.84 45.17 28.91
C ALA A 612 -6.69 45.01 27.39
N GLU A 613 -7.02 43.82 26.83
CA GLU A 613 -6.99 43.56 25.42
C GLU A 613 -8.22 44.09 24.65
N GLN A 614 -9.17 44.78 25.32
CA GLN A 614 -10.43 45.27 24.76
C GLN A 614 -11.28 44.18 24.09
N LYS A 615 -11.17 42.94 24.57
CA LYS A 615 -11.90 41.79 24.09
C LYS A 615 -13.26 41.58 24.72
N ILE A 616 -13.72 42.49 25.55
CA ILE A 616 -15.08 42.45 26.14
C ILE A 616 -16.00 43.38 25.36
N LEU A 617 -17.09 42.80 24.86
CA LEU A 617 -18.15 43.55 24.21
C LEU A 617 -19.19 43.93 25.28
N PHE A 618 -19.23 45.21 25.60
CA PHE A 618 -20.27 45.81 26.44
C PHE A 618 -21.49 46.17 25.56
N GLY A 619 -22.67 46.21 26.16
CA GLY A 619 -23.84 46.73 25.48
C GLY A 619 -23.86 48.26 25.35
N GLU A 620 -24.98 48.81 24.92
CA GLU A 620 -25.16 50.27 24.88
C GLU A 620 -25.09 50.88 26.27
N ASP A 621 -25.54 50.12 27.30
CA ASP A 621 -25.51 50.49 28.70
C ASP A 621 -25.16 49.29 29.60
N HIS A 622 -25.08 49.58 30.92
CA HIS A 622 -24.69 48.59 31.93
C HIS A 622 -25.77 47.52 32.18
N THR A 623 -26.96 47.57 31.60
CA THR A 623 -28.00 46.54 31.82
C THR A 623 -27.81 45.33 30.96
N THR A 624 -26.95 45.41 29.94
CA THR A 624 -26.65 44.35 29.01
C THR A 624 -25.52 43.46 29.55
N MET A 625 -25.70 42.12 29.46
CA MET A 625 -24.69 41.14 29.85
C MET A 625 -23.44 41.25 28.96
N PRO A 626 -22.26 41.48 29.50
CA PRO A 626 -21.03 41.53 28.74
C PRO A 626 -20.71 40.18 28.03
N ARG A 627 -20.17 40.25 26.83
CA ARG A 627 -19.81 39.11 26.02
C ARG A 627 -18.33 39.20 25.60
N LYS A 628 -17.71 38.09 25.27
CA LYS A 628 -16.33 38.06 24.76
C LYS A 628 -16.31 38.25 23.24
N LYS A 629 -15.47 39.11 22.74
CA LYS A 629 -15.08 39.15 21.33
C LYS A 629 -14.04 38.05 21.08
N THR A 630 -14.35 37.15 20.15
CA THR A 630 -13.39 36.18 19.62
C THR A 630 -13.15 36.54 18.17
N TYR A 631 -11.92 36.96 17.85
CA TYR A 631 -11.62 37.45 16.49
C TYR A 631 -11.35 36.28 15.55
N LEU A 632 -11.73 36.47 14.27
CA LEU A 632 -11.55 35.49 13.20
C LEU A 632 -10.06 35.18 12.95
N ASP A 633 -9.24 36.21 13.12
CA ASP A 633 -7.77 36.15 12.92
C ASP A 633 -6.96 35.69 14.15
N GLU A 634 -7.58 35.53 15.33
CA GLU A 634 -6.89 35.00 16.53
C GLU A 634 -6.39 33.58 16.40
N SER A 635 -6.94 32.81 15.48
CA SER A 635 -6.47 31.48 15.15
C SER A 635 -6.74 31.21 13.67
N GLU A 636 -5.69 31.07 12.90
CA GLU A 636 -5.78 30.66 11.49
C GLU A 636 -6.29 29.24 11.33
N THR A 637 -6.35 28.49 12.43
CA THR A 637 -6.75 27.08 12.42
C THR A 637 -7.94 26.82 13.35
N SER A 638 -8.74 25.81 13.02
CA SER A 638 -9.78 25.25 13.86
C SER A 638 -9.52 23.79 14.18
N GLN A 639 -10.12 23.26 15.24
CA GLN A 639 -10.07 21.83 15.53
C GLN A 639 -10.85 21.07 14.48
N LEU A 640 -10.32 19.95 14.01
CA LEU A 640 -10.99 19.09 13.04
C LEU A 640 -12.15 18.33 13.72
N PRO A 641 -13.38 18.37 13.19
CA PRO A 641 -14.51 17.62 13.73
C PRO A 641 -14.36 16.13 13.42
N SER A 642 -14.90 15.30 14.33
CA SER A 642 -14.90 13.84 14.18
C SER A 642 -15.99 13.28 13.24
N MET A 643 -16.76 14.15 12.59
CA MET A 643 -17.77 13.75 11.63
C MET A 643 -17.69 14.63 10.39
N TYR A 644 -17.67 13.97 9.23
CA TYR A 644 -17.76 14.62 7.92
C TYR A 644 -18.95 14.05 7.16
N ARG A 645 -19.80 14.91 6.63
CA ARG A 645 -20.94 14.51 5.83
C ARG A 645 -20.79 15.04 4.41
N SER A 646 -20.76 14.15 3.44
CA SER A 646 -20.79 14.47 2.03
C SER A 646 -21.39 13.32 1.24
N GLY A 647 -22.36 13.62 0.40
CA GLY A 647 -22.91 12.70 -0.59
C GLY A 647 -22.16 12.71 -1.93
N ALA A 648 -21.02 13.42 -2.02
CA ALA A 648 -20.23 13.47 -3.24
C ALA A 648 -19.69 12.07 -3.59
N ARG A 649 -19.88 11.68 -4.85
CA ARG A 649 -19.46 10.37 -5.35
C ARG A 649 -18.12 10.51 -6.07
N GLY A 650 -17.09 9.83 -5.62
CA GLY A 650 -15.78 9.84 -6.27
C GLY A 650 -15.80 9.37 -7.72
N LYS A 651 -16.71 8.46 -8.05
CA LYS A 651 -16.92 8.01 -9.44
C LYS A 651 -17.27 9.14 -10.39
N GLN A 652 -18.06 10.12 -9.96
CA GLN A 652 -18.44 11.25 -10.83
C GLN A 652 -17.22 12.05 -11.27
N GLY A 653 -16.29 12.36 -10.37
CA GLY A 653 -15.06 13.08 -10.71
C GLY A 653 -14.16 12.29 -11.69
N LEU A 654 -14.13 10.96 -11.59
CA LEU A 654 -13.41 10.12 -12.55
C LEU A 654 -14.12 10.03 -13.90
N ASP A 655 -15.45 9.96 -13.92
CA ASP A 655 -16.25 9.98 -15.15
C ASP A 655 -16.06 11.32 -15.91
N GLU A 656 -15.96 12.45 -15.20
CA GLU A 656 -15.63 13.75 -15.77
C GLU A 656 -14.24 13.76 -16.40
N LEU A 657 -13.25 13.12 -15.75
CA LEU A 657 -11.93 12.91 -16.31
C LEU A 657 -11.89 11.84 -17.43
N GLY A 658 -12.96 11.08 -17.63
CA GLY A 658 -12.98 9.96 -18.58
C GLY A 658 -12.10 8.79 -18.18
N ILE A 659 -11.92 8.55 -16.87
CA ILE A 659 -11.12 7.46 -16.32
C ILE A 659 -12.05 6.40 -15.74
N ALA A 660 -11.94 5.18 -16.25
CA ALA A 660 -12.72 4.05 -15.78
C ALA A 660 -12.09 3.42 -14.53
N PHE A 661 -12.68 3.67 -13.36
CA PHE A 661 -12.31 3.00 -12.12
C PHE A 661 -13.55 2.83 -11.22
N PRO A 662 -13.82 1.63 -10.69
CA PRO A 662 -15.11 1.32 -10.07
C PRO A 662 -15.33 1.92 -8.69
N PHE A 663 -14.24 2.13 -7.91
CA PHE A 663 -14.32 2.53 -6.50
C PHE A 663 -13.33 3.67 -6.21
N ALA A 664 -13.74 4.89 -6.49
CA ALA A 664 -12.95 6.05 -6.09
C ALA A 664 -13.68 6.79 -4.97
N HIS A 665 -12.93 7.24 -4.01
CA HIS A 665 -13.39 8.20 -3.01
C HIS A 665 -13.51 9.60 -3.62
N SER A 666 -14.32 10.45 -2.95
CA SER A 666 -14.51 11.84 -3.34
C SER A 666 -13.20 12.64 -3.17
N ILE A 667 -12.84 13.41 -4.20
CA ILE A 667 -11.69 14.33 -4.16
C ILE A 667 -11.83 15.33 -3.03
N GLU A 668 -13.02 15.92 -2.87
CA GLU A 668 -13.30 16.92 -1.83
C GLU A 668 -13.02 16.37 -0.42
N PHE A 669 -13.33 15.09 -0.22
CA PHE A 669 -13.07 14.45 1.07
C PHE A 669 -11.57 14.22 1.31
N TYR A 670 -10.82 13.82 0.29
CA TYR A 670 -9.37 13.70 0.38
C TYR A 670 -8.69 15.04 0.59
N GLU A 671 -9.11 16.09 -0.13
CA GLU A 671 -8.63 17.45 0.11
C GLU A 671 -8.91 17.90 1.56
N TYR A 672 -10.09 17.60 2.08
CA TYR A 672 -10.45 17.94 3.46
C TYR A 672 -9.52 17.25 4.48
N ILE A 673 -9.24 15.95 4.28
CA ILE A 673 -8.31 15.20 5.13
C ILE A 673 -6.90 15.78 5.01
N LEU A 674 -6.39 15.92 3.78
CA LEU A 674 -5.01 16.35 3.54
C LEU A 674 -4.74 17.79 3.99
N ARG A 675 -5.71 18.69 3.96
CA ARG A 675 -5.58 20.05 4.55
C ARG A 675 -5.24 20.02 6.03
N SER A 676 -5.61 18.94 6.72
CA SER A 676 -5.36 18.78 8.16
C SER A 676 -4.19 17.86 8.44
N ALA A 677 -3.98 16.85 7.61
CA ALA A 677 -2.92 15.86 7.77
C ALA A 677 -1.59 16.29 7.14
N ALA A 678 -1.63 17.16 6.14
CA ALA A 678 -0.46 17.78 5.49
C ALA A 678 -0.66 19.31 5.37
N PRO A 679 -0.71 20.03 6.50
CA PRO A 679 -1.07 21.44 6.54
C PRO A 679 -0.01 22.36 5.94
N GLU A 680 1.25 21.95 5.93
CA GLU A 680 2.35 22.78 5.45
C GLU A 680 2.53 22.66 3.94
N VAL A 681 2.99 23.74 3.34
CA VAL A 681 3.08 23.88 1.88
C VAL A 681 4.13 22.98 1.22
N ASN A 682 5.04 22.39 1.98
CA ASN A 682 6.13 21.52 1.50
C ASN A 682 6.02 20.09 2.04
N ASP A 683 4.89 19.71 2.62
CA ASP A 683 4.71 18.40 3.21
C ASP A 683 4.82 17.27 2.18
N ILE A 684 5.38 16.13 2.61
CA ILE A 684 5.45 14.89 1.81
C ILE A 684 4.32 13.98 2.25
N ILE A 685 3.51 13.54 1.29
CA ILE A 685 2.34 12.68 1.48
C ILE A 685 2.65 11.31 0.87
N LEU A 686 2.55 10.24 1.66
CA LEU A 686 2.74 8.88 1.22
C LEU A 686 1.39 8.14 1.18
N ASP A 687 1.11 7.49 0.06
CA ASP A 687 0.00 6.56 -0.11
C ASP A 687 0.48 5.27 -0.77
N PHE A 688 0.51 4.19 0.00
CA PHE A 688 0.97 2.88 -0.49
C PHE A 688 -0.17 1.89 -0.79
N PHE A 689 -1.39 2.42 -0.94
CA PHE A 689 -2.56 1.78 -1.52
C PHE A 689 -3.23 2.76 -2.49
N ALA A 690 -2.47 3.26 -3.46
CA ALA A 690 -2.84 4.43 -4.25
C ALA A 690 -4.10 4.25 -5.12
N GLY A 691 -4.45 3.02 -5.48
CA GLY A 691 -5.67 2.70 -6.23
C GLY A 691 -5.78 3.50 -7.53
N SER A 692 -6.66 4.49 -7.56
CA SER A 692 -6.84 5.37 -8.72
C SER A 692 -6.03 6.67 -8.66
N GLY A 693 -5.20 6.90 -7.61
CA GLY A 693 -4.39 8.11 -7.46
C GLY A 693 -5.15 9.33 -6.90
N THR A 694 -6.17 9.10 -6.07
CA THR A 694 -6.98 10.19 -5.48
C THR A 694 -6.13 11.09 -4.59
N THR A 695 -5.19 10.53 -3.83
CA THR A 695 -4.27 11.27 -2.96
C THR A 695 -3.40 12.27 -3.73
N ALA A 696 -2.82 11.87 -4.86
CA ALA A 696 -2.03 12.80 -5.69
C ALA A 696 -2.91 13.89 -6.30
N HIS A 697 -4.10 13.55 -6.80
CA HIS A 697 -5.04 14.54 -7.35
C HIS A 697 -5.41 15.59 -6.29
N ALA A 698 -5.77 15.16 -5.09
CA ALA A 698 -6.07 16.06 -3.98
C ALA A 698 -4.86 16.95 -3.61
N SER A 699 -3.65 16.38 -3.56
CA SER A 699 -2.41 17.11 -3.30
C SER A 699 -2.14 18.19 -4.36
N ILE A 700 -2.31 17.85 -5.65
CA ILE A 700 -2.16 18.78 -6.77
C ILE A 700 -3.18 19.93 -6.68
N ASN A 701 -4.44 19.64 -6.35
CA ASN A 701 -5.47 20.65 -6.16
C ASN A 701 -5.15 21.58 -4.99
N LEU A 702 -4.68 21.04 -3.86
CA LEU A 702 -4.24 21.85 -2.72
C LEU A 702 -3.11 22.81 -3.09
N ASN A 703 -2.12 22.31 -3.85
CA ASN A 703 -1.02 23.14 -4.33
C ASN A 703 -1.50 24.24 -5.30
N ARG A 704 -2.54 23.94 -6.12
CA ARG A 704 -3.16 24.93 -7.00
C ARG A 704 -3.90 26.00 -6.20
N ASP A 705 -4.59 25.60 -5.13
CA ASP A 705 -5.41 26.50 -4.31
C ASP A 705 -4.56 27.46 -3.47
N ASP A 706 -3.46 26.98 -2.87
CA ASP A 706 -2.67 27.76 -1.90
C ASP A 706 -1.25 28.10 -2.36
N GLY A 707 -0.89 27.74 -3.61
CA GLY A 707 0.46 27.95 -4.15
C GLY A 707 1.52 27.09 -3.49
N GLY A 708 1.11 26.02 -2.81
CA GLY A 708 1.99 25.09 -2.11
C GLY A 708 2.83 24.23 -3.06
N LYS A 709 3.77 23.48 -2.47
CA LYS A 709 4.67 22.54 -3.12
C LYS A 709 4.67 21.20 -2.38
N ARG A 710 3.49 20.76 -1.92
CA ARG A 710 3.36 19.43 -1.31
C ARG A 710 3.74 18.39 -2.34
N LYS A 711 4.48 17.39 -1.86
CA LYS A 711 4.97 16.30 -2.67
C LYS A 711 4.20 15.03 -2.33
N TYR A 712 4.08 14.13 -3.29
CA TYR A 712 3.39 12.85 -3.05
C TYR A 712 4.25 11.65 -3.47
N ILE A 713 4.07 10.54 -2.75
CA ILE A 713 4.64 9.24 -3.08
C ILE A 713 3.48 8.26 -3.18
N LEU A 714 3.25 7.71 -4.37
CA LEU A 714 2.19 6.73 -4.60
C LEU A 714 2.78 5.38 -4.93
N VAL A 715 2.25 4.32 -4.32
CA VAL A 715 2.63 2.94 -4.65
C VAL A 715 1.38 2.17 -5.06
N GLU A 716 1.46 1.49 -6.20
CA GLU A 716 0.40 0.64 -6.74
C GLU A 716 1.00 -0.51 -7.56
N ILE A 717 0.49 -1.74 -7.35
CA ILE A 717 0.95 -2.92 -8.09
C ILE A 717 0.09 -3.23 -9.30
N GLY A 718 -1.19 -2.83 -9.28
CA GLY A 718 -2.17 -3.24 -10.29
C GLY A 718 -2.04 -2.46 -11.60
N GLU A 719 -2.71 -2.96 -12.65
CA GLU A 719 -2.79 -2.31 -13.96
C GLU A 719 -3.36 -0.89 -13.90
N GLN A 720 -4.07 -0.54 -12.82
CA GLN A 720 -4.55 0.81 -12.57
C GLN A 720 -3.41 1.82 -12.45
N PHE A 721 -2.18 1.40 -12.17
CA PHE A 721 -1.02 2.28 -12.23
C PHE A 721 -0.89 2.93 -13.61
N ILE A 722 -0.96 2.14 -14.66
CA ILE A 722 -0.85 2.59 -16.06
C ILE A 722 -2.18 3.17 -16.56
N ASN A 723 -3.32 2.50 -16.24
CA ASN A 723 -4.61 2.79 -16.85
C ASN A 723 -5.42 3.87 -16.13
N ALA A 724 -5.06 4.21 -14.89
CA ALA A 724 -5.77 5.20 -14.09
C ALA A 724 -4.84 6.27 -13.49
N ILE A 725 -3.77 5.90 -12.75
CA ILE A 725 -2.92 6.85 -12.03
C ILE A 725 -2.19 7.79 -12.99
N LEU A 726 -1.40 7.25 -13.94
CA LEU A 726 -0.64 8.08 -14.87
C LEU A 726 -1.54 9.00 -15.73
N PRO A 727 -2.63 8.49 -16.34
CA PRO A 727 -3.59 9.34 -17.05
C PRO A 727 -4.21 10.43 -16.15
N ARG A 728 -4.57 10.09 -14.91
CA ARG A 728 -5.18 11.03 -13.98
C ARG A 728 -4.26 12.19 -13.65
N ILE A 729 -3.01 11.89 -13.29
CA ILE A 729 -2.02 12.92 -12.98
C ILE A 729 -1.78 13.83 -14.17
N LYS A 730 -1.54 13.25 -15.37
CA LYS A 730 -1.36 14.03 -16.59
C LYS A 730 -2.54 14.96 -16.88
N LYS A 731 -3.78 14.46 -16.70
CA LYS A 731 -5.00 15.27 -16.89
C LYS A 731 -5.11 16.40 -15.87
N VAL A 732 -4.94 16.09 -14.59
CA VAL A 732 -5.09 17.06 -13.50
C VAL A 732 -4.06 18.16 -13.56
N VAL A 733 -2.82 17.88 -13.94
CA VAL A 733 -1.80 18.93 -14.08
C VAL A 733 -2.06 19.83 -15.28
N PHE A 734 -2.70 19.33 -16.35
CA PHE A 734 -3.04 20.12 -17.53
C PHE A 734 -4.25 21.04 -17.31
N SER A 735 -5.30 20.56 -16.65
CA SER A 735 -6.52 21.33 -16.43
C SER A 735 -7.25 20.92 -15.15
N ASP A 736 -7.93 21.86 -14.52
CA ASP A 736 -8.86 21.65 -13.41
C ASP A 736 -10.30 21.42 -13.87
N ASN A 737 -10.61 21.67 -15.14
CA ASN A 737 -11.96 21.62 -15.70
C ASN A 737 -12.09 20.60 -16.83
N TRP A 738 -12.78 19.49 -16.54
CA TRP A 738 -12.96 18.36 -17.44
C TRP A 738 -14.44 18.04 -17.63
N LYS A 739 -14.81 17.63 -18.84
CA LYS A 739 -16.14 17.13 -19.13
C LYS A 739 -16.09 15.91 -20.08
N ALA A 740 -16.56 14.76 -19.59
CA ALA A 740 -16.56 13.51 -20.33
C ALA A 740 -15.19 13.18 -20.97
N GLY A 741 -14.12 13.36 -20.21
CA GLY A 741 -12.75 13.07 -20.62
C GLY A 741 -12.06 14.13 -21.47
N ILE A 742 -12.71 15.27 -21.77
CA ILE A 742 -12.17 16.35 -22.59
C ILE A 742 -11.93 17.59 -21.73
N ALA A 743 -10.71 18.13 -21.79
CA ALA A 743 -10.36 19.37 -21.11
C ALA A 743 -11.15 20.55 -21.70
N GLN A 744 -11.72 21.40 -20.84
CA GLN A 744 -12.46 22.60 -21.26
C GLN A 744 -11.54 23.82 -21.42
N GLU A 745 -10.48 23.88 -20.64
CA GLU A 745 -9.48 24.94 -20.64
C GLU A 745 -8.13 24.36 -20.24
N GLY A 746 -7.01 24.93 -20.71
CA GLY A 746 -5.65 24.57 -20.33
C GLY A 746 -5.17 25.33 -19.08
N LYS A 747 -6.00 25.41 -18.04
CA LYS A 747 -5.67 26.03 -16.75
C LYS A 747 -5.15 25.02 -15.76
N GLY A 748 -3.92 24.60 -15.96
CA GLY A 748 -3.25 23.62 -15.14
C GLY A 748 -2.32 24.21 -14.08
N ILE A 749 -1.38 23.39 -13.65
CA ILE A 749 -0.34 23.73 -12.68
C ILE A 749 1.00 23.18 -13.15
N SER A 750 2.07 23.93 -12.92
CA SER A 750 3.46 23.49 -13.14
C SER A 750 3.74 22.22 -12.35
N HIS A 751 4.26 21.20 -13.02
CA HIS A 751 4.42 19.90 -12.39
C HIS A 751 5.60 19.10 -12.92
N PHE A 752 6.26 18.35 -12.02
CA PHE A 752 7.36 17.45 -12.35
C PHE A 752 7.29 16.21 -11.48
N ALA A 753 6.96 15.09 -12.05
CA ALA A 753 6.87 13.81 -11.33
C ALA A 753 7.72 12.73 -12.00
N LYS A 754 8.25 11.83 -11.17
CA LYS A 754 8.97 10.65 -11.60
C LYS A 754 8.09 9.43 -11.44
N TYR A 755 8.13 8.51 -12.41
CA TYR A 755 7.51 7.19 -12.26
C TYR A 755 8.46 6.08 -12.71
N PHE A 756 8.38 4.93 -12.04
CA PHE A 756 9.25 3.79 -12.28
C PHE A 756 8.64 2.49 -11.75
N GLU A 757 9.25 1.40 -12.12
CA GLU A 757 8.93 0.06 -11.62
C GLU A 757 10.03 -0.41 -10.66
N LEU A 758 9.68 -1.26 -9.71
CA LEU A 758 10.66 -2.01 -8.92
C LEU A 758 10.72 -3.46 -9.38
N GLU A 759 11.90 -4.04 -9.29
CA GLU A 759 12.08 -5.48 -9.43
C GLU A 759 11.07 -6.22 -8.55
N GLN A 760 10.28 -7.12 -9.13
CA GLN A 760 9.31 -7.88 -8.38
C GLN A 760 9.94 -9.11 -7.74
N TYR A 761 9.44 -9.51 -6.57
CA TYR A 761 9.88 -10.74 -5.89
C TYR A 761 9.74 -11.96 -6.78
N GLU A 762 8.66 -12.06 -7.54
CA GLU A 762 8.45 -13.14 -8.51
C GLU A 762 9.52 -13.20 -9.60
N ASP A 763 10.05 -12.07 -10.04
CA ASP A 763 11.11 -12.03 -11.04
C ASP A 763 12.42 -12.59 -10.51
N ALA A 764 12.73 -12.32 -9.24
CA ALA A 764 13.85 -12.95 -8.56
C ALA A 764 13.68 -14.47 -8.47
N LEU A 765 12.48 -14.96 -8.11
CA LEU A 765 12.18 -16.38 -8.06
C LEU A 765 12.21 -17.06 -9.43
N LYS A 766 11.76 -16.41 -10.52
CA LYS A 766 11.84 -16.97 -11.88
C LYS A 766 13.28 -17.21 -12.33
N LYS A 767 14.22 -16.39 -11.89
CA LYS A 767 15.63 -16.48 -12.24
C LYS A 767 16.40 -17.48 -11.38
N ALA A 768 15.91 -17.80 -10.20
CA ALA A 768 16.54 -18.73 -9.29
C ALA A 768 16.72 -20.12 -9.91
N ARG A 769 17.84 -20.79 -9.63
CA ARG A 769 18.15 -22.13 -10.08
C ARG A 769 18.69 -22.96 -8.94
N TYR A 770 18.38 -24.26 -8.98
CA TYR A 770 19.05 -25.26 -8.13
C TYR A 770 20.20 -25.87 -8.90
N GLU A 771 21.41 -25.76 -8.37
CA GLU A 771 22.55 -26.47 -8.91
C GLU A 771 22.85 -27.72 -8.08
N ASP A 772 23.01 -28.86 -8.77
CA ASP A 772 23.62 -30.06 -8.21
C ASP A 772 25.10 -29.79 -7.98
N ALA A 773 25.45 -28.97 -7.00
CA ALA A 773 26.85 -28.76 -6.68
C ALA A 773 27.38 -30.01 -5.96
N PRO A 774 28.64 -30.41 -6.19
CA PRO A 774 29.31 -31.41 -5.41
C PRO A 774 29.63 -30.87 -3.99
N LEU A 775 28.75 -30.12 -3.43
CA LEU A 775 28.85 -29.41 -2.14
C LEU A 775 28.87 -30.37 -0.94
N PHE A 776 28.47 -31.61 -1.14
CA PHE A 776 28.44 -32.63 -0.09
C PHE A 776 29.72 -33.49 -0.04
N ALA A 777 30.74 -33.14 -0.79
CA ALA A 777 32.03 -33.83 -0.75
C ALA A 777 32.86 -33.37 0.45
N GLY A 778 32.42 -33.77 1.64
CA GLY A 778 33.23 -33.80 2.85
C GLY A 778 33.03 -32.62 3.82
N THR A 779 32.64 -32.92 5.01
CA THR A 779 32.76 -32.16 6.29
C THR A 779 31.70 -31.16 6.67
N GLN A 780 30.70 -30.81 5.84
CA GLN A 780 29.56 -29.98 6.27
C GLN A 780 28.31 -30.83 6.49
N ASP A 781 27.49 -30.43 7.47
CA ASP A 781 26.21 -31.04 7.77
C ASP A 781 25.26 -30.85 6.59
N ALA A 782 24.74 -31.94 6.02
CA ALA A 782 23.86 -31.90 4.86
C ALA A 782 22.57 -31.07 5.09
N TYR A 783 22.18 -30.90 6.34
CA TYR A 783 20.96 -30.17 6.73
C TYR A 783 21.17 -28.65 6.85
N THR A 784 22.40 -28.22 7.02
CA THR A 784 22.78 -26.81 7.18
C THR A 784 23.63 -26.30 6.03
N SER A 785 24.05 -27.19 5.12
CA SER A 785 24.77 -26.78 3.94
C SER A 785 23.79 -26.30 2.87
N TYR A 786 24.09 -25.19 2.33
CA TYR A 786 23.29 -24.41 1.38
C TYR A 786 22.57 -25.20 0.31
N ALA A 787 21.24 -25.21 0.41
CA ALA A 787 20.37 -25.50 -0.69
C ALA A 787 20.15 -24.22 -1.48
N PHE A 788 20.67 -24.14 -2.66
CA PHE A 788 20.73 -22.87 -3.30
C PHE A 788 19.66 -22.60 -4.30
N LEU A 789 18.96 -21.55 -3.97
CA LEU A 789 18.41 -20.59 -4.89
C LEU A 789 19.57 -19.74 -5.44
N ARG A 790 20.25 -20.12 -6.50
CA ARG A 790 21.26 -19.31 -7.17
C ARG A 790 20.62 -18.57 -8.33
N ASP A 791 20.81 -17.26 -8.41
CA ASP A 791 20.57 -16.54 -9.64
C ASP A 791 21.85 -16.58 -10.49
N LEU A 792 21.83 -17.38 -11.58
CA LEU A 792 22.98 -17.50 -12.47
C LEU A 792 23.36 -16.16 -13.12
N LYS A 793 22.39 -15.29 -13.40
CA LYS A 793 22.66 -13.95 -13.93
C LYS A 793 23.38 -13.08 -12.91
N MET A 794 23.06 -13.21 -11.61
CA MET A 794 23.80 -12.53 -10.55
C MET A 794 25.26 -12.99 -10.50
N LEU A 795 25.52 -14.29 -10.63
CA LEU A 795 26.87 -14.83 -10.68
C LEU A 795 27.63 -14.38 -11.93
N GLU A 796 26.98 -14.24 -13.06
CA GLU A 796 27.58 -13.73 -14.30
C GLU A 796 27.84 -12.22 -14.25
N ALA A 797 27.07 -11.48 -13.47
CA ALA A 797 27.20 -10.04 -13.30
C ALA A 797 28.34 -9.66 -12.35
N VAL A 798 28.82 -10.59 -11.53
CA VAL A 798 29.89 -10.34 -10.54
C VAL A 798 31.16 -11.06 -10.94
N ARG A 799 32.22 -10.32 -11.18
CA ARG A 799 33.58 -10.83 -11.42
C ARG A 799 34.45 -10.56 -10.21
N VAL A 800 34.97 -11.62 -9.62
CA VAL A 800 35.96 -11.50 -8.53
C VAL A 800 37.35 -11.62 -9.11
N ASP A 801 38.13 -10.54 -9.14
CA ASP A 801 39.56 -10.62 -9.41
C ASP A 801 40.33 -10.89 -8.12
N LYS A 802 40.80 -12.14 -8.00
CA LYS A 802 41.52 -12.60 -6.81
C LYS A 802 42.93 -11.98 -6.69
N ASN A 803 43.49 -11.45 -7.80
CA ASN A 803 44.85 -10.90 -7.77
C ASN A 803 44.86 -9.48 -7.24
N ASP A 804 43.83 -8.68 -7.59
CA ASP A 804 43.72 -7.28 -7.17
C ASP A 804 42.75 -7.04 -6.00
N ASN A 805 42.17 -8.10 -5.45
CA ASN A 805 41.11 -8.00 -4.43
C ASN A 805 39.94 -7.10 -4.85
N ASN A 806 39.62 -7.10 -6.12
CA ASN A 806 38.59 -6.26 -6.71
C ASN A 806 37.39 -7.07 -7.15
N VAL A 807 36.20 -6.50 -6.95
CA VAL A 807 34.92 -7.08 -7.43
C VAL A 807 34.32 -6.15 -8.47
N GLU A 808 34.32 -6.57 -9.71
CA GLU A 808 33.63 -5.86 -10.79
C GLU A 808 32.19 -6.32 -10.88
N VAL A 809 31.28 -5.38 -10.91
CA VAL A 809 29.84 -5.65 -11.04
C VAL A 809 29.31 -5.05 -12.34
N ASN A 810 28.74 -5.90 -13.18
CA ASN A 810 28.04 -5.49 -14.40
C ASN A 810 26.54 -5.74 -14.25
N LEU A 811 25.83 -4.72 -13.76
CA LEU A 811 24.41 -4.80 -13.43
C LEU A 811 23.51 -4.85 -14.67
N GLU A 812 23.97 -4.39 -15.84
CA GLU A 812 23.19 -4.44 -17.10
C GLU A 812 22.85 -5.86 -17.53
N LYS A 813 23.60 -6.85 -17.06
CA LYS A 813 23.33 -8.26 -17.31
C LYS A 813 22.15 -8.82 -16.49
N LEU A 814 21.75 -8.13 -15.43
CA LEU A 814 20.72 -8.60 -14.52
C LEU A 814 19.31 -8.32 -15.02
N TYR A 815 19.08 -7.07 -15.43
CA TYR A 815 17.78 -6.58 -15.90
C TYR A 815 17.96 -5.56 -17.00
N ASP A 816 17.05 -5.54 -17.95
CA ASP A 816 16.94 -4.45 -18.90
C ASP A 816 16.34 -3.21 -18.22
N GLY A 817 16.85 -2.03 -18.52
CA GLY A 817 16.28 -0.77 -18.05
C GLY A 817 16.53 -0.42 -16.58
N ILE A 818 17.63 -0.95 -15.98
CA ILE A 818 18.02 -0.54 -14.62
C ILE A 818 18.33 0.96 -14.60
N ASP A 819 17.66 1.68 -13.69
CA ASP A 819 18.06 3.02 -13.26
C ASP A 819 19.00 2.91 -12.06
N LEU A 820 20.29 2.86 -12.33
CA LEU A 820 21.28 2.71 -11.28
C LEU A 820 21.38 3.95 -10.39
N ALA A 821 21.20 5.16 -10.94
CA ALA A 821 21.25 6.40 -10.17
C ALA A 821 20.18 6.41 -9.07
N GLU A 822 18.94 6.05 -9.44
CA GLU A 822 17.85 5.98 -8.49
C GLU A 822 18.00 4.80 -7.53
N THR A 823 18.45 3.64 -8.02
CA THR A 823 18.71 2.48 -7.16
C THR A 823 19.72 2.82 -6.07
N LEU A 824 20.84 3.45 -6.42
CA LEU A 824 21.86 3.90 -5.45
C LEU A 824 21.31 4.96 -4.48
N SER A 825 20.48 5.86 -4.97
CA SER A 825 19.81 6.86 -4.12
C SER A 825 19.00 6.22 -3.01
N TYR A 826 18.20 5.18 -3.32
CA TYR A 826 17.42 4.48 -2.31
C TYR A 826 18.29 3.63 -1.37
N LEU A 827 19.30 2.95 -1.89
CA LEU A 827 20.21 2.13 -1.07
C LEU A 827 20.99 2.96 -0.06
N THR A 828 21.53 4.08 -0.50
CA THR A 828 22.37 4.95 0.33
C THR A 828 21.56 5.96 1.16
N GLY A 829 20.27 6.11 0.87
CA GLY A 829 19.41 7.11 1.51
C GLY A 829 19.71 8.55 1.07
N LYS A 830 20.45 8.73 -0.03
CA LYS A 830 20.90 10.05 -0.48
C LYS A 830 19.97 10.62 -1.55
N TRP A 831 19.71 11.90 -1.49
CA TRP A 831 18.89 12.63 -2.45
C TRP A 831 19.71 13.02 -3.67
N ILE A 832 19.17 12.80 -4.86
CA ILE A 832 19.84 13.08 -6.12
C ILE A 832 19.82 14.58 -6.40
N ARG A 833 20.98 15.16 -6.60
CA ARG A 833 21.14 16.52 -7.08
C ARG A 833 21.17 16.56 -8.60
N ARG A 834 21.98 15.72 -9.24
CA ARG A 834 22.20 15.71 -10.69
C ARG A 834 22.55 14.31 -11.20
N ILE A 835 22.08 14.00 -12.39
CA ILE A 835 22.43 12.77 -13.10
C ILE A 835 23.14 13.14 -14.40
N THR A 836 24.25 12.47 -14.67
CA THR A 836 24.95 12.51 -15.95
C THR A 836 24.98 11.10 -16.54
N LYS A 837 25.57 10.94 -17.73
CA LYS A 837 25.71 9.62 -18.35
C LYS A 837 26.47 8.62 -17.47
N ASP A 838 27.51 9.09 -16.80
CA ASP A 838 28.48 8.22 -16.11
C ASP A 838 28.44 8.39 -14.59
N THR A 839 27.76 9.42 -14.04
CA THR A 839 27.80 9.74 -12.62
C THR A 839 26.45 10.23 -12.10
N VAL A 840 26.18 9.95 -10.84
CA VAL A 840 25.12 10.58 -10.06
C VAL A 840 25.78 11.43 -8.95
N GLU A 841 25.36 12.68 -8.82
CA GLU A 841 25.74 13.59 -7.75
C GLU A 841 24.61 13.68 -6.73
N PHE A 842 24.94 13.58 -5.45
CA PHE A 842 23.97 13.68 -4.37
C PHE A 842 24.01 15.07 -3.69
N GLN A 843 22.93 15.42 -3.00
CA GLN A 843 22.82 16.71 -2.28
C GLN A 843 23.86 16.88 -1.18
N ASP A 844 24.39 15.80 -0.61
CA ASP A 844 25.47 15.83 0.40
C ASP A 844 26.86 16.12 -0.19
N GLY A 845 26.95 16.34 -1.49
CA GLY A 845 28.18 16.61 -2.22
C GLY A 845 28.98 15.35 -2.61
N THR A 846 28.49 14.17 -2.27
CA THR A 846 29.11 12.91 -2.76
C THR A 846 28.62 12.56 -4.15
N SER A 847 29.33 11.67 -4.84
CA SER A 847 28.95 11.16 -6.15
C SER A 847 29.24 9.67 -6.26
N ALA A 848 28.51 8.98 -7.13
CA ALA A 848 28.75 7.59 -7.47
C ALA A 848 28.94 7.43 -8.98
N ASN A 849 29.80 6.48 -9.36
CA ASN A 849 30.03 6.11 -10.77
C ASN A 849 28.96 5.10 -11.21
N LEU A 850 28.24 5.40 -12.28
CA LEU A 850 27.16 4.54 -12.80
C LEU A 850 27.71 3.43 -13.70
N SER A 851 28.86 3.64 -14.35
CA SER A 851 29.48 2.64 -15.21
C SER A 851 30.28 1.57 -14.43
N ALA A 852 30.74 1.91 -13.22
CA ALA A 852 31.47 1.02 -12.32
C ALA A 852 31.09 1.35 -10.85
N PRO A 853 29.92 0.90 -10.38
CA PRO A 853 29.48 1.17 -9.03
C PRO A 853 30.38 0.46 -8.01
N ASP A 854 30.56 1.08 -6.84
CA ASP A 854 31.29 0.48 -5.74
C ASP A 854 30.54 -0.79 -5.25
N TRP A 855 31.30 -1.86 -5.05
CA TRP A 855 30.77 -3.12 -4.54
C TRP A 855 30.02 -2.94 -3.21
N ASP A 856 30.55 -2.16 -2.31
CA ASP A 856 29.93 -1.91 -1.01
C ASP A 856 28.59 -1.23 -1.11
N ASP A 857 28.36 -0.41 -2.13
CA ASP A 857 27.07 0.24 -2.37
C ASP A 857 26.03 -0.72 -2.96
N VAL A 858 26.42 -1.72 -3.75
CA VAL A 858 25.49 -2.58 -4.49
C VAL A 858 25.37 -4.01 -3.98
N LYS A 859 26.24 -4.44 -3.05
CA LYS A 859 26.26 -5.81 -2.54
C LYS A 859 24.93 -6.29 -1.94
N SER A 860 24.14 -5.37 -1.37
CA SER A 860 22.84 -5.70 -0.79
C SER A 860 21.75 -6.02 -1.83
N LEU A 861 21.96 -5.63 -3.07
CA LEU A 861 21.09 -5.98 -4.20
C LEU A 861 21.32 -7.39 -4.70
N ILE A 862 22.50 -7.94 -4.43
CA ILE A 862 22.96 -9.21 -4.96
C ILE A 862 22.79 -10.26 -3.89
N TRP A 863 22.11 -11.33 -4.22
CA TRP A 863 21.95 -12.50 -3.35
C TRP A 863 22.49 -13.74 -4.08
N TRP A 864 23.05 -14.64 -3.32
CA TRP A 864 23.71 -15.85 -3.86
C TRP A 864 23.05 -17.11 -3.35
#